data_b87a24b8537c7ae26ac0c5843d639e2e
#
_entry.id   b87a24b8537c7ae26ac0c5843d639e2e
#
_cell.length_a   1.000
_cell.length_b   1.000
_cell.length_c   1.000
_cell.angle_alpha   90.00
_cell.angle_beta   90.00
_cell.angle_gamma   90.00
#
_symmetry.space_group_name_H-M   'P 1'
#
loop_
_entity.id
_entity.type
_entity.pdbx_description
1 polymer ?
#
loop_
_entity_poly.entity_id
_entity_poly.type
_entity_poly.pdbx_seq_one_letter_code
_entity_poly.pdbx_strand_id
1 'polypeptide(L)'
;MPSLIPGYNYDIFISYRQKDNKHDGWVTEFVDNLKGELESTFKEEISVYFDINPHDGLLETHDVDESLKEKLKCLIFIPIISRTYCDPKSFAWEHEFRAFVEQASKDQYGLKVKLPNGNVASRVLPVQIYDLDKNDTELFESVIGGVLRGIEFIYKSAGVNRPLRAKEDHPQDNIKNTYYLDQINKVANAVKEIITAIKSSSQNEKDTGPILQVEHTHVKKNQKTRNIIIGFIILILIILGIQIIPGLIKPTTEQVKSIAILPFFNDSPDEENEYFINGIMDEVMNNLQAINDLSVVSRTSVEQYRGSDKPPIPEIARKLNVNYIVEGSGQKYGTVFRLRVQLIDGNRDMHLWADSYERDIRETKDIFVIQTTIAEAIAAELKAVITPEEKQKIGKTQETNLEAYDAYLKGLFFYERGGVAGEDNNNAIKAFRESIDLDSTFALPWTYLAMCYWRNAVSTISPEFREAKRAAEKALELDPTSGIALVNVAEILDNEYDFAAADEKIKLALQLDPGNQYVLRNAGRFYTKLGKPNESIEYCKKALQSNPNNRTVLNYLIQALFYAGHLDEAMATSLKYKEMGYLELDSYYKILLEQGNFNRIIKESSFEMTEDYHDVLMAAAYFGMGHKNQAEEIVTKLIKKNISSYWIAFAYAYGNNPEKVNEWLEKSFDKREKQVLTYLAVEPAFKKYRDLPAVKKILQGIKYP
;
A
#
# COMPACT_ATOMS: atom_id res chain seq x y z
N MET A 1 27.28 -9.34 40.14
CA MET A 1 28.37 -9.58 39.21
C MET A 1 29.00 -8.28 38.78
N PRO A 2 30.26 -8.19 38.44
CA PRO A 2 30.84 -6.96 37.91
C PRO A 2 30.31 -6.66 36.51
N SER A 3 30.39 -5.39 36.11
CA SER A 3 30.00 -4.94 34.77
C SER A 3 30.80 -5.63 33.65
N LEU A 4 30.23 -5.73 32.47
CA LEU A 4 30.90 -6.24 31.26
C LEU A 4 32.13 -5.41 30.84
N ILE A 5 32.23 -4.19 31.31
CA ILE A 5 33.34 -3.27 31.02
C ILE A 5 34.18 -3.03 32.29
N PRO A 6 35.50 -3.30 32.27
CA PRO A 6 36.37 -3.04 33.40
C PRO A 6 36.35 -1.59 33.86
N GLY A 7 36.27 -1.34 35.16
CA GLY A 7 36.22 0.01 35.75
C GLY A 7 34.81 0.47 36.08
N TYR A 8 33.81 -0.32 35.76
CA TYR A 8 32.40 -0.09 36.15
C TYR A 8 31.93 -1.21 37.08
N ASN A 9 31.04 -0.86 38.02
CA ASN A 9 30.52 -1.82 38.99
C ASN A 9 29.26 -2.50 38.49
N TYR A 10 28.45 -1.79 37.69
CA TYR A 10 27.21 -2.30 37.10
C TYR A 10 27.11 -1.92 35.64
N ASP A 11 26.40 -2.70 34.84
CA ASP A 11 26.04 -2.34 33.47
C ASP A 11 24.88 -1.35 33.45
N ILE A 12 23.90 -1.56 34.33
CA ILE A 12 22.69 -0.74 34.44
C ILE A 12 22.45 -0.34 35.88
N PHE A 13 22.10 0.94 36.08
CA PHE A 13 21.57 1.45 37.34
C PHE A 13 20.13 1.95 37.10
N ILE A 14 19.17 1.44 37.85
CA ILE A 14 17.77 1.87 37.79
C ILE A 14 17.46 2.78 38.96
N SER A 15 17.12 4.04 38.63
CA SER A 15 16.78 5.09 39.61
C SER A 15 15.29 5.36 39.60
N TYR A 16 14.69 5.46 40.79
CA TYR A 16 13.26 5.73 40.92
C TYR A 16 12.96 6.37 42.29
N ARG A 17 11.79 7.01 42.42
CA ARG A 17 11.32 7.40 43.77
C ARG A 17 10.70 6.25 44.50
N GLN A 18 11.19 5.94 45.68
CA GLN A 18 10.72 4.80 46.48
C GLN A 18 9.19 4.79 46.72
N LYS A 19 8.57 5.97 46.86
CA LYS A 19 7.11 6.06 47.00
C LYS A 19 6.33 5.61 45.76
N ASP A 20 6.94 5.65 44.58
CA ASP A 20 6.30 5.22 43.34
C ASP A 20 6.21 3.69 43.21
N ASN A 21 7.04 2.95 43.95
CA ASN A 21 7.01 1.48 44.02
C ASN A 21 6.27 0.94 45.22
N LYS A 22 6.05 1.79 46.28
CA LYS A 22 5.56 1.34 47.61
C LYS A 22 4.12 0.79 47.58
N HIS A 23 3.27 1.33 46.70
CA HIS A 23 1.85 1.00 46.71
C HIS A 23 1.46 -0.10 45.71
N ASP A 24 2.14 -0.21 44.58
CA ASP A 24 1.71 -1.05 43.49
C ASP A 24 2.79 -1.96 42.90
N GLY A 25 4.06 -1.82 43.33
CA GLY A 25 5.16 -2.68 42.92
C GLY A 25 5.57 -2.56 41.46
N TRP A 26 5.15 -1.49 40.75
CA TRP A 26 5.37 -1.35 39.32
C TRP A 26 6.84 -1.42 38.94
N VAL A 27 7.73 -0.74 39.67
CA VAL A 27 9.15 -0.73 39.38
C VAL A 27 9.77 -2.12 39.57
N THR A 28 9.33 -2.88 40.55
CA THR A 28 9.75 -4.26 40.75
C THR A 28 9.35 -5.14 39.57
N GLU A 29 8.08 -5.06 39.14
CA GLU A 29 7.57 -5.77 37.95
C GLU A 29 8.37 -5.40 36.69
N PHE A 30 8.69 -4.11 36.51
CA PHE A 30 9.51 -3.64 35.41
C PHE A 30 10.93 -4.23 35.41
N VAL A 31 11.59 -4.23 36.57
CA VAL A 31 12.96 -4.77 36.71
C VAL A 31 13.01 -6.26 36.43
N ASP A 32 12.04 -7.03 36.94
CA ASP A 32 11.98 -8.47 36.73
C ASP A 32 11.76 -8.83 35.26
N ASN A 33 10.82 -8.14 34.58
CA ASN A 33 10.60 -8.32 33.16
C ASN A 33 11.80 -7.86 32.31
N LEU A 34 12.44 -6.74 32.66
CA LEU A 34 13.63 -6.26 31.96
C LEU A 34 14.80 -7.25 32.10
N LYS A 35 15.04 -7.83 33.29
CA LYS A 35 16.08 -8.84 33.49
C LYS A 35 15.83 -10.06 32.60
N GLY A 36 14.60 -10.59 32.54
CA GLY A 36 14.25 -11.71 31.68
C GLY A 36 14.48 -11.41 30.20
N GLU A 37 14.15 -10.17 29.74
CA GLU A 37 14.38 -9.75 28.37
C GLU A 37 15.89 -9.55 28.06
N LEU A 38 16.67 -9.04 29.02
CA LEU A 38 18.12 -8.93 28.87
C LEU A 38 18.80 -10.29 28.77
N GLU A 39 18.38 -11.31 29.54
CA GLU A 39 18.86 -12.68 29.43
C GLU A 39 18.62 -13.28 28.06
N SER A 40 17.49 -12.95 27.42
CA SER A 40 17.20 -13.39 26.06
C SER A 40 17.97 -12.60 24.98
N THR A 41 18.33 -11.36 25.28
CA THR A 41 18.94 -10.41 24.34
C THR A 41 20.47 -10.51 24.28
N PHE A 42 21.11 -10.86 25.39
CA PHE A 42 22.56 -10.96 25.54
C PHE A 42 23.02 -12.40 25.76
N LYS A 43 24.25 -12.72 25.29
CA LYS A 43 24.92 -13.99 25.60
C LYS A 43 25.64 -13.97 26.95
N GLU A 44 25.91 -12.78 27.44
CA GLU A 44 26.63 -12.50 28.71
C GLU A 44 25.58 -11.96 29.70
N GLU A 45 25.77 -12.23 30.96
CA GLU A 45 24.89 -11.77 32.01
C GLU A 45 25.08 -10.27 32.26
N ILE A 46 24.02 -9.49 32.21
CA ILE A 46 24.00 -8.05 32.43
C ILE A 46 23.78 -7.73 33.90
N SER A 47 24.70 -7.01 34.50
CA SER A 47 24.59 -6.60 35.90
C SER A 47 23.68 -5.38 36.06
N VAL A 48 22.56 -5.57 36.78
CA VAL A 48 21.55 -4.53 37.03
C VAL A 48 21.52 -4.19 38.52
N TYR A 49 21.82 -2.94 38.86
CA TYR A 49 21.59 -2.44 40.18
C TYR A 49 20.19 -1.87 40.31
N PHE A 50 19.48 -2.30 41.35
CA PHE A 50 18.14 -1.89 41.71
C PHE A 50 17.97 -2.00 43.22
N ASP A 51 17.63 -0.91 43.89
CA ASP A 51 17.46 -0.89 45.35
C ASP A 51 16.01 -1.26 45.73
N ILE A 52 15.80 -2.51 46.11
CA ILE A 52 14.47 -3.05 46.45
C ILE A 52 14.05 -2.65 47.90
N ASN A 53 15.02 -2.34 48.74
CA ASN A 53 14.77 -2.25 50.18
C ASN A 53 15.41 -0.98 50.77
N PRO A 54 14.64 -0.09 51.44
CA PRO A 54 15.24 1.04 52.16
C PRO A 54 16.22 0.60 53.26
N HIS A 55 16.26 -0.72 53.57
CA HIS A 55 17.18 -1.32 54.51
C HIS A 55 18.26 -2.20 53.85
N ASP A 56 18.27 -2.37 52.53
CA ASP A 56 19.21 -3.23 51.84
C ASP A 56 20.55 -2.52 51.60
N GLY A 57 21.34 -2.55 52.63
CA GLY A 57 22.76 -2.45 52.50
C GLY A 57 23.45 -1.16 52.93
N LEU A 58 22.72 -0.17 53.36
CA LEU A 58 23.34 0.98 54.06
C LEU A 58 22.93 0.94 55.54
N LEU A 59 23.76 0.32 56.34
CA LEU A 59 23.68 0.45 57.78
C LEU A 59 23.92 1.92 58.19
N GLU A 60 23.35 2.39 59.27
CA GLU A 60 23.50 3.74 59.79
C GLU A 60 24.97 4.17 60.01
N THR A 61 25.88 3.22 59.88
CA THR A 61 27.34 3.40 59.99
C THR A 61 28.07 3.59 58.65
N HIS A 62 27.37 3.47 57.51
CA HIS A 62 27.98 3.64 56.19
C HIS A 62 27.88 5.09 55.69
N ASP A 63 28.97 5.55 55.06
CA ASP A 63 28.91 6.82 54.31
C ASP A 63 28.06 6.58 53.04
N VAL A 64 26.81 7.08 53.11
CA VAL A 64 25.81 6.94 52.07
C VAL A 64 26.29 7.51 50.75
N ASP A 65 26.94 8.68 50.81
CA ASP A 65 27.38 9.40 49.64
C ASP A 65 28.52 8.69 48.89
N GLU A 66 29.47 8.10 49.65
CA GLU A 66 30.62 7.37 49.05
C GLU A 66 30.18 6.03 48.49
N SER A 67 29.33 5.31 49.21
CA SER A 67 28.75 4.04 48.75
C SER A 67 27.87 4.22 47.51
N LEU A 68 27.12 5.31 47.40
CA LEU A 68 26.31 5.61 46.24
C LEU A 68 27.15 5.99 45.03
N LYS A 69 28.24 6.77 45.20
CA LYS A 69 29.18 7.08 44.12
C LYS A 69 29.79 5.83 43.48
N GLU A 70 30.09 4.82 44.26
CA GLU A 70 30.59 3.55 43.73
C GLU A 70 29.49 2.81 42.93
N LYS A 71 28.27 2.82 43.40
CA LYS A 71 27.10 2.18 42.71
C LYS A 71 26.74 2.91 41.41
N LEU A 72 26.94 4.23 41.35
CA LEU A 72 26.75 5.05 40.15
C LEU A 72 27.84 4.87 39.09
N LYS A 73 28.93 4.12 39.37
CA LYS A 73 29.86 3.66 38.34
C LYS A 73 29.21 2.58 37.49
N CYS A 74 28.23 2.99 36.66
CA CYS A 74 27.48 2.15 35.76
C CYS A 74 27.60 2.63 34.32
N LEU A 75 27.34 1.73 33.36
CA LEU A 75 27.40 2.05 31.93
C LEU A 75 26.17 2.84 31.48
N ILE A 76 25.00 2.43 31.95
CA ILE A 76 23.69 2.99 31.57
C ILE A 76 22.88 3.32 32.82
N PHE A 77 22.28 4.49 32.82
CA PHE A 77 21.40 4.94 33.88
C PHE A 77 19.96 5.00 33.38
N ILE A 78 19.05 4.30 34.03
CA ILE A 78 17.62 4.24 33.68
C ILE A 78 16.80 4.94 34.77
N PRO A 79 16.43 6.22 34.58
CA PRO A 79 15.51 6.89 35.48
C PRO A 79 14.06 6.48 35.15
N ILE A 80 13.33 6.01 36.14
CA ILE A 80 11.89 5.79 36.09
C ILE A 80 11.17 7.09 36.40
N ILE A 81 10.70 7.77 35.36
CA ILE A 81 10.18 9.14 35.47
C ILE A 81 8.68 9.10 35.78
N SER A 82 8.37 9.38 37.05
CA SER A 82 7.02 9.61 37.56
C SER A 82 6.73 11.13 37.64
N ARG A 83 5.49 11.49 37.99
CA ARG A 83 5.08 12.88 38.24
C ARG A 83 5.93 13.60 39.31
N THR A 84 6.61 12.85 40.16
CA THR A 84 7.35 13.41 41.29
C THR A 84 8.85 13.14 41.19
N TYR A 85 9.30 12.50 40.12
CA TYR A 85 10.74 12.23 39.91
C TYR A 85 11.54 13.50 39.68
N CYS A 86 11.00 14.46 38.91
CA CYS A 86 11.64 15.73 38.57
C CYS A 86 11.61 16.79 39.70
N ASP A 87 11.47 16.37 40.96
CA ASP A 87 11.57 17.24 42.12
C ASP A 87 13.04 17.43 42.50
N PRO A 88 13.61 18.68 42.35
CA PRO A 88 15.01 18.94 42.64
C PRO A 88 15.44 18.66 44.08
N LYS A 89 14.49 18.51 44.99
CA LYS A 89 14.75 18.19 46.41
C LYS A 89 14.69 16.68 46.68
N SER A 90 14.36 15.86 45.69
CA SER A 90 14.30 14.43 45.86
C SER A 90 15.71 13.80 45.84
N PHE A 91 15.89 12.74 46.60
CA PHE A 91 17.16 11.99 46.64
C PHE A 91 17.49 11.41 45.27
N ALA A 92 16.53 10.79 44.60
CA ALA A 92 16.71 10.23 43.27
C ALA A 92 17.12 11.27 42.21
N TRP A 93 16.63 12.51 42.32
CA TRP A 93 17.00 13.59 41.41
C TRP A 93 18.40 14.12 41.68
N GLU A 94 18.68 14.54 42.93
CA GLU A 94 19.91 15.26 43.26
C GLU A 94 21.11 14.29 43.41
N HIS A 95 20.93 13.19 44.15
CA HIS A 95 22.04 12.29 44.52
C HIS A 95 22.25 11.13 43.54
N GLU A 96 21.26 10.76 42.74
CA GLU A 96 21.41 9.70 41.75
C GLU A 96 21.50 10.25 40.34
N PHE A 97 20.46 10.91 39.84
CA PHE A 97 20.38 11.34 38.45
C PHE A 97 21.42 12.43 38.09
N ARG A 98 21.44 13.54 38.83
CA ARG A 98 22.41 14.61 38.58
C ARG A 98 23.85 14.15 38.83
N ALA A 99 24.08 13.37 39.88
CA ALA A 99 25.39 12.81 40.18
C ALA A 99 25.89 11.90 39.07
N PHE A 100 25.02 11.02 38.52
CA PHE A 100 25.38 10.20 37.38
C PHE A 100 25.70 11.04 36.13
N VAL A 101 24.89 12.04 35.78
CA VAL A 101 25.12 12.90 34.62
C VAL A 101 26.46 13.63 34.75
N GLU A 102 26.77 14.12 35.93
CA GLU A 102 28.06 14.81 36.19
C GLU A 102 29.24 13.81 36.08
N GLN A 103 29.13 12.63 36.66
CA GLN A 103 30.17 11.60 36.61
C GLN A 103 30.38 11.06 35.19
N ALA A 104 29.31 10.73 34.47
CA ALA A 104 29.36 10.21 33.12
C ALA A 104 29.87 11.24 32.10
N SER A 105 29.62 12.52 32.34
CA SER A 105 30.14 13.59 31.48
C SER A 105 31.67 13.74 31.55
N LYS A 106 32.29 13.25 32.62
CA LYS A 106 33.75 13.36 32.88
C LYS A 106 34.49 12.04 32.67
N ASP A 107 33.79 10.93 32.48
CA ASP A 107 34.41 9.63 32.26
C ASP A 107 34.90 9.44 30.82
N GLN A 108 35.63 8.32 30.55
CA GLN A 108 36.25 8.05 29.26
C GLN A 108 35.27 7.92 28.09
N TYR A 109 33.98 7.61 28.32
CA TYR A 109 32.97 7.43 27.28
C TYR A 109 32.07 8.66 27.10
N GLY A 110 32.06 9.57 28.08
CA GLY A 110 31.14 10.70 28.11
C GLY A 110 29.66 10.31 28.30
N LEU A 111 28.80 11.31 28.44
CA LEU A 111 27.36 11.10 28.58
C LEU A 111 26.70 10.59 27.30
N LYS A 112 27.28 10.86 26.14
CA LYS A 112 26.78 10.52 24.81
C LYS A 112 27.77 9.64 24.07
N VAL A 113 27.32 8.47 23.60
CA VAL A 113 28.15 7.48 22.86
C VAL A 113 27.75 7.43 21.39
N LYS A 114 28.74 7.28 20.49
CA LYS A 114 28.49 7.12 19.07
C LYS A 114 28.21 5.66 18.76
N LEU A 115 27.04 5.37 18.23
CA LEU A 115 26.63 4.03 17.84
C LEU A 115 27.31 3.58 16.53
N PRO A 116 27.42 2.25 16.27
CA PRO A 116 28.01 1.73 15.03
C PRO A 116 27.30 2.20 13.75
N ASN A 117 26.02 2.52 13.83
CA ASN A 117 25.21 3.07 12.72
C ASN A 117 25.44 4.58 12.48
N GLY A 118 26.32 5.23 13.26
CA GLY A 118 26.66 6.65 13.16
C GLY A 118 25.78 7.57 14.01
N ASN A 119 24.70 7.07 14.60
CA ASN A 119 23.85 7.83 15.52
C ASN A 119 24.57 8.06 16.86
N VAL A 120 24.05 9.00 17.65
CA VAL A 120 24.52 9.30 19.00
C VAL A 120 23.42 8.93 19.99
N ALA A 121 23.73 8.04 20.93
CA ALA A 121 22.84 7.65 22.03
C ALA A 121 23.31 8.27 23.34
N SER A 122 22.35 8.55 24.23
CA SER A 122 22.61 8.95 25.62
C SER A 122 22.79 7.71 26.49
N ARG A 123 23.71 7.75 27.45
CA ARG A 123 23.83 6.74 28.51
C ARG A 123 22.75 6.89 29.59
N VAL A 124 22.00 7.99 29.58
CA VAL A 124 20.73 8.10 30.30
C VAL A 124 19.61 7.63 29.38
N LEU A 125 18.91 6.57 29.75
CA LEU A 125 17.78 5.96 29.04
C LEU A 125 16.50 6.16 29.86
N PRO A 126 15.73 7.26 29.63
CA PRO A 126 14.55 7.59 30.43
C PRO A 126 13.39 6.62 30.16
N VAL A 127 12.76 6.13 31.23
CA VAL A 127 11.53 5.36 31.21
C VAL A 127 10.40 6.20 31.82
N GLN A 128 9.43 6.62 31.00
CA GLN A 128 8.33 7.48 31.43
C GLN A 128 7.10 6.65 31.80
N ILE A 129 6.62 6.79 33.01
CA ILE A 129 5.43 6.11 33.53
C ILE A 129 4.23 7.05 33.75
N TYR A 130 4.41 8.35 33.54
CA TYR A 130 3.38 9.38 33.51
C TYR A 130 3.75 10.46 32.50
N ASP A 131 2.74 11.12 31.92
CA ASP A 131 2.97 12.36 31.16
C ASP A 131 3.50 13.43 32.09
N LEU A 132 4.56 14.08 31.67
CA LEU A 132 5.20 15.21 32.36
C LEU A 132 4.56 16.53 31.94
N ASP A 133 4.53 17.47 32.85
CA ASP A 133 4.25 18.85 32.49
C ASP A 133 5.46 19.52 31.78
N LYS A 134 5.22 20.72 31.25
CA LYS A 134 6.23 21.44 30.51
C LYS A 134 7.44 21.83 31.36
N ASN A 135 7.22 22.19 32.62
CA ASN A 135 8.29 22.60 33.50
C ASN A 135 9.22 21.46 33.88
N ASP A 136 8.63 20.28 34.17
CA ASP A 136 9.38 19.06 34.48
C ASP A 136 10.17 18.57 33.26
N THR A 137 9.58 18.68 32.07
CA THR A 137 10.27 18.35 30.81
C THR A 137 11.48 19.29 30.57
N GLU A 138 11.30 20.61 30.67
CA GLU A 138 12.36 21.59 30.51
C GLU A 138 13.47 21.40 31.56
N LEU A 139 13.10 21.10 32.79
CA LEU A 139 14.05 20.83 33.88
C LEU A 139 14.90 19.58 33.56
N PHE A 140 14.30 18.49 33.15
CA PHE A 140 15.02 17.25 32.78
C PHE A 140 15.96 17.49 31.58
N GLU A 141 15.48 18.16 30.54
CA GLU A 141 16.24 18.50 29.35
C GLU A 141 17.44 19.38 29.64
N SER A 142 17.31 20.30 30.59
CA SER A 142 18.40 21.18 31.03
C SER A 142 19.56 20.39 31.65
N VAL A 143 19.29 19.31 32.35
CA VAL A 143 20.30 18.45 33.01
C VAL A 143 21.01 17.55 32.01
N ILE A 144 20.27 16.91 31.07
CA ILE A 144 20.88 16.01 30.08
C ILE A 144 21.52 16.72 28.87
N GLY A 145 21.29 18.04 28.75
CA GLY A 145 21.77 18.83 27.63
C GLY A 145 21.20 18.40 26.28
N GLY A 146 19.91 18.08 26.21
CA GLY A 146 19.23 17.65 25.00
C GLY A 146 17.73 17.35 25.21
N VAL A 147 17.03 17.07 24.12
CA VAL A 147 15.58 16.78 24.14
C VAL A 147 15.30 15.47 24.87
N LEU A 148 14.30 15.45 25.75
CA LEU A 148 13.83 14.27 26.45
C LEU A 148 13.18 13.30 25.45
N ARG A 149 13.85 12.17 25.19
CA ARG A 149 13.32 11.05 24.43
C ARG A 149 13.32 9.82 25.33
N GLY A 150 12.18 9.59 25.99
CA GLY A 150 12.00 8.44 26.86
C GLY A 150 11.22 7.32 26.20
N ILE A 151 11.34 6.11 26.77
CA ILE A 151 10.47 4.99 26.42
C ILE A 151 9.24 5.06 27.31
N GLU A 152 8.04 5.18 26.68
CA GLU A 152 6.80 5.44 27.40
C GLU A 152 6.16 4.14 27.89
N PHE A 153 5.92 4.04 29.20
CA PHE A 153 5.12 3.02 29.86
C PHE A 153 3.88 3.65 30.48
N ILE A 154 3.15 4.42 29.67
CA ILE A 154 1.98 5.18 30.09
C ILE A 154 0.73 4.52 29.53
N TYR A 155 -0.24 4.21 30.41
CA TYR A 155 -1.55 3.74 29.97
C TYR A 155 -2.31 4.90 29.34
N LYS A 156 -2.59 4.78 28.04
CA LYS A 156 -3.19 5.86 27.25
C LYS A 156 -4.70 5.65 27.11
N SER A 157 -5.46 6.29 27.98
CA SER A 157 -6.92 6.38 27.89
C SER A 157 -7.36 7.83 28.20
N ALA A 158 -8.50 8.25 27.67
CA ALA A 158 -8.99 9.60 27.87
C ALA A 158 -9.16 9.91 29.38
N GLY A 159 -8.49 10.97 29.84
CA GLY A 159 -8.50 11.40 31.25
C GLY A 159 -7.71 10.51 32.20
N VAL A 160 -7.01 9.49 31.73
CA VAL A 160 -6.20 8.57 32.55
C VAL A 160 -4.72 8.83 32.26
N ASN A 161 -3.95 9.03 33.35
CA ASN A 161 -2.50 9.20 33.32
C ASN A 161 -1.90 8.36 34.45
N ARG A 162 -1.55 7.10 34.15
CA ARG A 162 -1.01 6.11 35.08
C ARG A 162 -0.02 5.16 34.37
N PRO A 163 0.81 4.42 35.13
CA PRO A 163 1.69 3.43 34.54
C PRO A 163 0.92 2.31 33.81
N LEU A 164 1.48 1.89 32.68
CA LEU A 164 1.07 0.68 31.96
C LEU A 164 1.62 -0.55 32.67
N ARG A 165 0.85 -1.65 32.76
CA ARG A 165 1.24 -2.88 33.48
C ARG A 165 1.29 -4.08 32.53
N ALA A 166 2.13 -5.07 32.84
CA ALA A 166 2.26 -6.30 32.06
C ALA A 166 0.92 -7.06 31.88
N LYS A 167 0.08 -7.09 32.92
CA LYS A 167 -1.25 -7.72 32.86
C LYS A 167 -2.27 -6.99 31.97
N GLU A 168 -1.95 -5.81 31.49
CA GLU A 168 -2.80 -4.96 30.65
C GLU A 168 -2.37 -5.04 29.17
N ASP A 169 -1.54 -6.00 28.79
CA ASP A 169 -1.15 -6.27 27.41
C ASP A 169 -2.30 -6.92 26.60
N HIS A 170 -3.45 -7.18 27.22
CA HIS A 170 -4.63 -7.68 26.51
C HIS A 170 -5.18 -6.60 25.56
N PRO A 171 -5.43 -6.93 24.27
CA PRO A 171 -5.93 -5.95 23.28
C PRO A 171 -7.23 -5.25 23.68
N GLN A 172 -8.04 -5.86 24.55
CA GLN A 172 -9.31 -5.31 25.02
C GLN A 172 -9.15 -4.22 26.09
N ASP A 173 -8.03 -4.20 26.80
CA ASP A 173 -7.80 -3.34 27.95
C ASP A 173 -6.91 -2.12 27.63
N ASN A 174 -6.24 -2.11 26.48
CA ASN A 174 -5.33 -1.04 26.09
C ASN A 174 -5.63 -0.50 24.68
N ILE A 175 -6.52 0.45 24.59
CA ILE A 175 -7.10 1.02 23.35
C ILE A 175 -6.08 1.80 22.50
N LYS A 176 -4.90 2.16 23.01
CA LYS A 176 -3.89 2.97 22.29
C LYS A 176 -2.53 2.30 22.09
N ASN A 177 -2.48 0.98 22.10
CA ASN A 177 -1.39 0.16 21.53
C ASN A 177 0.04 0.43 22.01
N THR A 178 0.23 0.74 23.30
CA THR A 178 1.54 0.61 23.92
C THR A 178 1.54 -0.67 24.74
N TYR A 179 2.05 -1.75 24.17
CA TYR A 179 2.16 -3.02 24.89
C TYR A 179 3.34 -2.97 25.85
N TYR A 180 3.14 -3.42 27.07
CA TYR A 180 4.16 -3.38 28.13
C TYR A 180 5.43 -4.17 27.71
N LEU A 181 5.26 -5.40 27.19
CA LEU A 181 6.38 -6.25 26.77
C LEU A 181 7.14 -5.68 25.57
N ASP A 182 6.48 -5.01 24.64
CA ASP A 182 7.16 -4.32 23.53
C ASP A 182 8.04 -3.17 24.02
N GLN A 183 7.60 -2.45 25.04
CA GLN A 183 8.40 -1.38 25.64
C GLN A 183 9.59 -1.96 26.42
N ILE A 184 9.44 -3.09 27.12
CA ILE A 184 10.55 -3.83 27.74
C ILE A 184 11.59 -4.24 26.69
N ASN A 185 11.15 -4.80 25.56
CA ASN A 185 12.03 -5.18 24.46
C ASN A 185 12.76 -3.96 23.88
N LYS A 186 12.10 -2.80 23.72
CA LYS A 186 12.76 -1.55 23.31
C LYS A 186 13.83 -1.09 24.29
N VAL A 187 13.59 -1.20 25.61
CA VAL A 187 14.62 -0.89 26.61
C VAL A 187 15.81 -1.82 26.47
N ALA A 188 15.59 -3.13 26.35
CA ALA A 188 16.66 -4.12 26.20
C ALA A 188 17.47 -3.91 24.93
N ASN A 189 16.83 -3.58 23.80
CA ASN A 189 17.51 -3.28 22.54
C ASN A 189 18.33 -1.98 22.62
N ALA A 190 17.81 -0.92 23.25
CA ALA A 190 18.56 0.32 23.47
C ALA A 190 19.80 0.08 24.36
N VAL A 191 19.65 -0.71 25.42
CA VAL A 191 20.77 -1.15 26.27
C VAL A 191 21.82 -1.89 25.44
N LYS A 192 21.40 -2.82 24.58
CA LYS A 192 22.30 -3.58 23.70
C LYS A 192 23.09 -2.67 22.75
N GLU A 193 22.46 -1.71 22.12
CA GLU A 193 23.12 -0.76 21.22
C GLU A 193 24.18 0.06 21.95
N ILE A 194 23.87 0.59 23.14
CA ILE A 194 24.79 1.41 23.95
C ILE A 194 25.97 0.57 24.43
N ILE A 195 25.76 -0.64 24.99
CA ILE A 195 26.85 -1.51 25.47
C ILE A 195 27.74 -1.95 24.30
N THR A 196 27.17 -2.28 23.14
CA THR A 196 27.94 -2.65 21.95
C THR A 196 28.82 -1.48 21.47
N ALA A 197 28.31 -0.26 21.49
CA ALA A 197 29.06 0.94 21.12
C ALA A 197 30.24 1.18 22.10
N ILE A 198 30.00 1.02 23.40
CA ILE A 198 31.04 1.16 24.43
C ILE A 198 32.11 0.08 24.28
N LYS A 199 31.73 -1.20 24.05
CA LYS A 199 32.67 -2.31 23.78
C LYS A 199 33.55 -2.06 22.56
N SER A 200 32.95 -1.53 21.48
CA SER A 200 33.69 -1.23 20.24
C SER A 200 34.70 -0.11 20.42
N SER A 201 34.37 0.89 21.24
CA SER A 201 35.29 2.00 21.57
C SER A 201 36.48 1.54 22.44
N SER A 202 36.26 0.59 23.36
CA SER A 202 37.32 0.06 24.25
C SER A 202 38.26 -0.93 23.54
N GLN A 203 37.89 -1.51 22.43
CA GLN A 203 38.76 -2.40 21.62
C GLN A 203 39.72 -1.63 20.72
N ASN A 204 39.34 -0.45 20.25
CA ASN A 204 40.17 0.40 19.39
C ASN A 204 41.36 1.05 20.13
N GLU A 205 41.36 1.10 21.45
CA GLU A 205 42.47 1.65 22.25
C GLU A 205 43.60 0.62 22.53
N LYS A 206 43.37 -0.68 22.27
CA LYS A 206 44.39 -1.71 22.54
C LYS A 206 45.36 -1.99 21.39
N ASP A 207 45.14 -1.40 20.20
CA ASP A 207 45.98 -1.63 18.99
C ASP A 207 46.89 -0.45 18.61
N THR A 208 47.09 0.53 19.49
CA THR A 208 48.10 1.57 19.24
C THR A 208 49.35 1.31 20.08
N GLY A 209 50.34 0.67 19.46
CA GLY A 209 51.73 0.59 19.96
C GLY A 209 52.39 1.99 20.00
N PRO A 210 53.58 2.13 20.66
CA PRO A 210 54.10 3.41 21.13
C PRO A 210 54.42 4.37 19.95
N ILE A 211 53.90 5.57 20.03
CA ILE A 211 54.19 6.68 19.09
C ILE A 211 55.60 7.18 19.41
N LEU A 212 56.52 6.96 18.47
CA LEU A 212 57.83 7.62 18.46
C LEU A 212 57.67 9.13 18.26
N GLN A 213 58.23 9.92 19.18
CA GLN A 213 58.38 11.37 19.06
C GLN A 213 59.23 11.68 17.83
N VAL A 214 58.70 12.43 16.89
CA VAL A 214 59.48 13.02 15.78
C VAL A 214 59.63 14.52 16.02
N GLU A 215 60.89 14.90 16.13
CA GLU A 215 61.36 16.30 16.28
C GLU A 215 60.93 17.18 15.11
N HIS A 216 60.56 18.40 15.43
CA HIS A 216 60.22 19.45 14.46
C HIS A 216 61.48 19.94 13.73
N THR A 217 61.59 19.58 12.43
CA THR A 217 62.50 20.28 11.53
C THR A 217 61.68 21.17 10.58
N HIS A 218 61.99 22.46 10.60
CA HIS A 218 61.45 23.46 9.70
C HIS A 218 61.80 23.21 8.24
N VAL A 219 60.81 22.91 7.40
CA VAL A 219 60.96 22.91 5.96
C VAL A 219 60.16 24.03 5.33
N LYS A 220 60.83 24.84 4.51
CA LYS A 220 60.28 25.99 3.80
C LYS A 220 59.08 25.65 2.91
N LYS A 221 58.03 26.43 3.07
CA LYS A 221 56.71 26.33 2.44
C LYS A 221 56.78 26.62 0.92
N ASN A 222 56.53 25.63 0.07
CA ASN A 222 56.34 25.86 -1.35
C ASN A 222 54.83 25.89 -1.66
N GLN A 223 54.30 27.12 -1.82
CA GLN A 223 52.84 27.39 -1.96
C GLN A 223 52.19 26.82 -3.20
N LYS A 224 52.92 26.50 -4.28
CA LYS A 224 52.34 25.99 -5.52
C LYS A 224 51.92 24.52 -5.44
N THR A 225 52.69 23.68 -4.71
CA THR A 225 52.36 22.23 -4.53
C THR A 225 51.15 22.03 -3.63
N ARG A 226 50.92 22.88 -2.65
CA ARG A 226 49.75 22.81 -1.73
C ARG A 226 48.42 23.01 -2.46
N ASN A 227 48.38 23.95 -3.40
CA ASN A 227 47.15 24.25 -4.15
C ASN A 227 46.78 23.12 -5.15
N ILE A 228 47.78 22.44 -5.69
CA ILE A 228 47.56 21.24 -6.56
C ILE A 228 47.04 20.08 -5.75
N ILE A 229 47.58 19.84 -4.55
CA ILE A 229 47.13 18.76 -3.65
C ILE A 229 45.72 19.04 -3.13
N ILE A 230 45.41 20.31 -2.76
CA ILE A 230 44.05 20.69 -2.34
C ILE A 230 43.07 20.55 -3.50
N GLY A 231 43.45 20.94 -4.73
CA GLY A 231 42.61 20.73 -5.93
C GLY A 231 42.34 19.24 -6.21
N PHE A 232 43.32 18.38 -6.02
CA PHE A 232 43.16 16.93 -6.20
C PHE A 232 42.31 16.29 -5.09
N ILE A 233 42.42 16.74 -3.85
CA ILE A 233 41.59 16.30 -2.72
C ILE A 233 40.13 16.76 -2.93
N ILE A 234 39.92 18.00 -3.38
CA ILE A 234 38.57 18.50 -3.71
C ILE A 234 37.95 17.71 -4.87
N LEU A 235 38.74 17.39 -5.90
CA LEU A 235 38.26 16.58 -7.03
C LEU A 235 37.90 15.13 -6.59
N ILE A 236 38.72 14.52 -5.73
CA ILE A 236 38.45 13.20 -5.15
C ILE A 236 37.19 13.25 -4.26
N LEU A 237 37.00 14.30 -3.46
CA LEU A 237 35.83 14.49 -2.63
C LEU A 237 34.55 14.74 -3.47
N ILE A 238 34.67 15.42 -4.62
CA ILE A 238 33.57 15.60 -5.55
C ILE A 238 33.21 14.26 -6.23
N ILE A 239 34.22 13.49 -6.66
CA ILE A 239 34.00 12.16 -7.29
C ILE A 239 33.41 11.17 -6.26
N LEU A 240 33.93 11.16 -5.03
CA LEU A 240 33.36 10.39 -3.93
C LEU A 240 31.95 10.88 -3.57
N GLY A 241 31.70 12.18 -3.58
CA GLY A 241 30.38 12.76 -3.38
C GLY A 241 29.39 12.28 -4.47
N ILE A 242 29.78 12.31 -5.74
CA ILE A 242 28.93 11.85 -6.87
C ILE A 242 28.65 10.33 -6.79
N GLN A 243 29.57 9.53 -6.24
CA GLN A 243 29.37 8.08 -6.09
C GLN A 243 28.63 7.70 -4.79
N ILE A 244 28.77 8.47 -3.72
CA ILE A 244 28.21 8.14 -2.40
C ILE A 244 26.86 8.84 -2.15
N ILE A 245 26.67 10.08 -2.65
CA ILE A 245 25.42 10.83 -2.46
C ILE A 245 24.19 10.13 -3.08
N PRO A 246 24.22 9.52 -4.28
CA PRO A 246 23.07 8.76 -4.79
C PRO A 246 22.74 7.51 -3.96
N GLY A 247 23.72 6.96 -3.23
CA GLY A 247 23.50 5.83 -2.32
C GLY A 247 23.00 6.24 -0.93
N LEU A 248 23.23 7.49 -0.52
CA LEU A 248 22.79 8.05 0.77
C LEU A 248 21.44 8.77 0.67
N ILE A 249 21.12 9.31 -0.49
CA ILE A 249 19.76 9.76 -0.83
C ILE A 249 19.02 8.52 -1.37
N LYS A 250 18.75 7.54 -0.50
CA LYS A 250 17.53 6.76 -0.72
C LYS A 250 16.42 7.81 -0.65
N PRO A 251 15.59 8.00 -1.71
CA PRO A 251 14.37 8.72 -1.51
C PRO A 251 13.73 8.02 -0.32
N THR A 252 13.38 8.72 0.73
CA THR A 252 12.31 8.29 1.61
C THR A 252 11.14 8.09 0.67
N THR A 253 10.94 6.88 0.19
CA THR A 253 9.67 6.46 -0.36
C THR A 253 8.71 6.78 0.77
N GLU A 254 7.98 7.88 0.65
CA GLU A 254 6.77 8.08 1.43
C GLU A 254 6.06 6.77 1.33
N GLN A 255 5.87 6.14 2.47
CA GLN A 255 5.30 4.79 2.50
C GLN A 255 3.91 4.95 1.93
N VAL A 256 3.68 4.42 0.74
CA VAL A 256 2.39 4.53 0.05
C VAL A 256 1.34 4.08 1.06
N LYS A 257 0.41 4.95 1.40
CA LYS A 257 -0.66 4.67 2.37
C LYS A 257 -1.68 3.74 1.71
N SER A 258 -1.27 2.48 1.54
CA SER A 258 -2.06 1.45 0.88
C SER A 258 -2.96 0.73 1.89
N ILE A 259 -4.25 0.63 1.56
CA ILE A 259 -5.30 0.15 2.46
C ILE A 259 -6.22 -0.84 1.76
N ALA A 260 -6.60 -1.91 2.45
CA ALA A 260 -7.63 -2.83 2.04
C ALA A 260 -8.77 -2.84 3.05
N ILE A 261 -10.02 -2.73 2.57
CA ILE A 261 -11.21 -2.83 3.39
C ILE A 261 -11.79 -4.22 3.18
N LEU A 262 -11.73 -5.07 4.22
CA LEU A 262 -12.25 -6.42 4.14
C LEU A 262 -13.79 -6.41 4.19
N PRO A 263 -14.46 -7.44 3.65
CA PRO A 263 -15.91 -7.56 3.77
C PRO A 263 -16.37 -7.49 5.23
N PHE A 264 -17.33 -6.61 5.51
CA PHE A 264 -17.86 -6.42 6.86
C PHE A 264 -18.76 -7.59 7.26
N PHE A 265 -18.71 -7.98 8.52
CA PHE A 265 -19.57 -9.03 9.07
C PHE A 265 -20.96 -8.50 9.38
N ASN A 266 -21.97 -9.31 9.05
CA ASN A 266 -23.33 -9.07 9.49
C ASN A 266 -23.52 -9.69 10.89
N ASP A 267 -23.56 -8.83 11.93
CA ASP A 267 -23.87 -9.22 13.32
C ASP A 267 -25.38 -9.16 13.60
N SER A 268 -26.22 -8.88 12.58
CA SER A 268 -27.68 -8.90 12.74
C SER A 268 -28.19 -10.32 12.84
N PRO A 269 -29.32 -10.57 13.54
CA PRO A 269 -29.99 -11.86 13.53
C PRO A 269 -30.57 -12.23 12.15
N ASP A 270 -30.79 -11.25 11.30
CA ASP A 270 -31.34 -11.38 9.97
C ASP A 270 -30.23 -11.34 8.93
N GLU A 271 -30.03 -12.48 8.26
CA GLU A 271 -29.06 -12.63 7.17
C GLU A 271 -29.38 -11.71 5.98
N GLU A 272 -30.66 -11.35 5.79
CA GLU A 272 -31.07 -10.43 4.72
C GLU A 272 -30.45 -9.04 4.85
N ASN A 273 -29.93 -8.63 6.02
CA ASN A 273 -29.22 -7.36 6.20
C ASN A 273 -27.78 -7.34 5.67
N GLU A 274 -27.26 -8.45 5.15
CA GLU A 274 -25.88 -8.54 4.65
C GLU A 274 -25.64 -7.53 3.51
N TYR A 275 -26.59 -7.38 2.59
CA TYR A 275 -26.44 -6.42 1.47
C TYR A 275 -26.31 -4.97 1.95
N PHE A 276 -27.04 -4.60 3.00
CA PHE A 276 -27.02 -3.25 3.55
C PHE A 276 -25.66 -2.93 4.17
N ILE A 277 -25.12 -3.85 4.99
CA ILE A 277 -23.83 -3.68 5.66
C ILE A 277 -22.69 -3.62 4.64
N ASN A 278 -22.72 -4.51 3.63
CA ASN A 278 -21.74 -4.52 2.57
C ASN A 278 -21.85 -3.28 1.67
N GLY A 279 -23.05 -2.80 1.37
CA GLY A 279 -23.23 -1.57 0.62
C GLY A 279 -22.67 -0.34 1.33
N ILE A 280 -22.82 -0.25 2.66
CA ILE A 280 -22.16 0.81 3.44
C ILE A 280 -20.64 0.69 3.36
N MET A 281 -20.10 -0.52 3.45
CA MET A 281 -18.65 -0.76 3.30
C MET A 281 -18.16 -0.29 1.92
N ASP A 282 -18.91 -0.58 0.87
CA ASP A 282 -18.55 -0.18 -0.51
C ASP A 282 -18.50 1.35 -0.66
N GLU A 283 -19.43 2.06 -0.06
CA GLU A 283 -19.41 3.52 -0.08
C GLU A 283 -18.28 4.12 0.78
N VAL A 284 -17.93 3.50 1.91
CA VAL A 284 -16.72 3.88 2.67
C VAL A 284 -15.47 3.68 1.80
N MET A 285 -15.41 2.57 1.07
CA MET A 285 -14.33 2.30 0.12
C MET A 285 -14.27 3.36 -1.00
N ASN A 286 -15.40 3.73 -1.59
CA ASN A 286 -15.49 4.76 -2.62
C ASN A 286 -15.02 6.12 -2.08
N ASN A 287 -15.42 6.49 -0.86
CA ASN A 287 -14.99 7.72 -0.22
C ASN A 287 -13.48 7.75 0.02
N LEU A 288 -12.89 6.64 0.45
CA LEU A 288 -11.43 6.51 0.63
C LEU A 288 -10.69 6.53 -0.71
N GLN A 289 -11.24 5.95 -1.77
CA GLN A 289 -10.68 6.01 -3.13
C GLN A 289 -10.68 7.43 -3.72
N ALA A 290 -11.56 8.30 -3.25
CA ALA A 290 -11.59 9.70 -3.66
C ALA A 290 -10.41 10.52 -3.09
N ILE A 291 -9.67 9.99 -2.11
CA ILE A 291 -8.50 10.63 -1.50
C ILE A 291 -7.24 10.17 -2.24
N ASN A 292 -6.62 11.06 -3.01
CA ASN A 292 -5.46 10.71 -3.85
C ASN A 292 -4.22 10.27 -3.06
N ASP A 293 -4.10 10.67 -1.79
CA ASP A 293 -3.01 10.28 -0.89
C ASP A 293 -3.16 8.85 -0.34
N LEU A 294 -4.30 8.19 -0.60
CA LEU A 294 -4.57 6.81 -0.25
C LEU A 294 -4.59 5.91 -1.49
N SER A 295 -4.02 4.71 -1.34
CA SER A 295 -4.08 3.65 -2.34
C SER A 295 -5.01 2.55 -1.85
N VAL A 296 -6.25 2.52 -2.31
CA VAL A 296 -7.31 1.63 -1.81
C VAL A 296 -7.47 0.42 -2.72
N VAL A 297 -7.34 -0.78 -2.17
CA VAL A 297 -7.52 -2.05 -2.91
C VAL A 297 -8.97 -2.22 -3.33
N SER A 298 -9.17 -2.73 -4.54
CA SER A 298 -10.51 -2.94 -5.09
C SER A 298 -11.32 -4.01 -4.35
N ARG A 299 -12.64 -3.86 -4.35
CA ARG A 299 -13.61 -4.81 -3.78
C ARG A 299 -13.33 -6.26 -4.20
N THR A 300 -13.15 -6.51 -5.49
CA THR A 300 -12.96 -7.85 -6.05
C THR A 300 -11.76 -8.58 -5.43
N SER A 301 -10.71 -7.85 -5.04
CA SER A 301 -9.51 -8.46 -4.45
C SER A 301 -9.71 -8.88 -2.99
N VAL A 302 -10.58 -8.18 -2.26
CA VAL A 302 -10.86 -8.47 -0.85
C VAL A 302 -12.00 -9.46 -0.66
N GLU A 303 -12.84 -9.68 -1.67
CA GLU A 303 -14.02 -10.54 -1.58
C GLU A 303 -13.69 -12.00 -1.21
N GLN A 304 -12.52 -12.49 -1.61
CA GLN A 304 -12.03 -13.83 -1.23
C GLN A 304 -11.81 -14.02 0.27
N TYR A 305 -11.77 -12.93 1.05
CA TYR A 305 -11.61 -12.94 2.51
C TYR A 305 -12.93 -12.79 3.26
N ARG A 306 -14.05 -13.01 2.59
CA ARG A 306 -15.38 -13.09 3.22
C ARG A 306 -15.47 -14.36 4.05
N GLY A 307 -16.02 -14.25 5.26
CA GLY A 307 -16.24 -15.37 6.17
C GLY A 307 -15.22 -15.47 7.30
N SER A 308 -15.39 -16.50 8.14
CA SER A 308 -14.60 -16.72 9.36
C SER A 308 -13.24 -17.38 9.10
N ASP A 309 -13.09 -18.12 7.99
CA ASP A 309 -11.89 -18.93 7.70
C ASP A 309 -10.81 -18.16 6.95
N LYS A 310 -10.76 -16.83 7.14
CA LYS A 310 -9.75 -15.97 6.52
C LYS A 310 -8.37 -16.16 7.16
N PRO A 311 -7.28 -16.01 6.37
CA PRO A 311 -5.92 -16.02 6.89
C PRO A 311 -5.68 -14.90 7.92
N PRO A 312 -4.64 -14.98 8.75
CA PRO A 312 -4.23 -13.89 9.63
C PRO A 312 -3.99 -12.57 8.87
N ILE A 313 -4.26 -11.44 9.51
CA ILE A 313 -4.13 -10.10 8.93
C ILE A 313 -2.78 -9.85 8.23
N PRO A 314 -1.61 -10.23 8.81
CA PRO A 314 -0.33 -10.03 8.13
C PRO A 314 -0.18 -10.81 6.82
N GLU A 315 -0.81 -11.97 6.73
CA GLU A 315 -0.82 -12.75 5.49
C GLU A 315 -1.70 -12.10 4.42
N ILE A 316 -2.88 -11.61 4.81
CA ILE A 316 -3.79 -10.87 3.92
C ILE A 316 -3.10 -9.60 3.42
N ALA A 317 -2.51 -8.80 4.31
CA ALA A 317 -1.81 -7.57 3.97
C ALA A 317 -0.66 -7.83 2.97
N ARG A 318 0.12 -8.88 3.19
CA ARG A 318 1.19 -9.30 2.28
C ARG A 318 0.65 -9.75 0.92
N LYS A 319 -0.44 -10.54 0.88
CA LYS A 319 -1.05 -11.02 -0.37
C LYS A 319 -1.65 -9.88 -1.19
N LEU A 320 -2.26 -8.90 -0.53
CA LEU A 320 -2.84 -7.71 -1.15
C LEU A 320 -1.80 -6.60 -1.38
N ASN A 321 -0.59 -6.76 -0.84
CA ASN A 321 0.49 -5.76 -0.86
C ASN A 321 0.03 -4.39 -0.30
N VAL A 322 -0.60 -4.42 0.88
CA VAL A 322 -1.08 -3.22 1.58
C VAL A 322 -0.42 -3.07 2.94
N ASN A 323 -0.33 -1.82 3.40
CA ASN A 323 0.20 -1.51 4.71
C ASN A 323 -0.88 -1.55 5.80
N TYR A 324 -2.14 -1.29 5.42
CA TYR A 324 -3.24 -1.16 6.36
C TYR A 324 -4.44 -1.99 5.95
N ILE A 325 -5.16 -2.51 6.94
CA ILE A 325 -6.40 -3.25 6.76
C ILE A 325 -7.51 -2.61 7.59
N VAL A 326 -8.69 -2.47 6.99
CA VAL A 326 -9.92 -2.10 7.68
C VAL A 326 -10.80 -3.33 7.79
N GLU A 327 -11.26 -3.60 9.00
CA GLU A 327 -12.29 -4.58 9.29
C GLU A 327 -13.50 -3.91 9.93
N GLY A 328 -14.65 -4.52 9.79
CA GLY A 328 -15.86 -4.03 10.44
C GLY A 328 -16.93 -5.08 10.62
N SER A 329 -17.90 -4.75 11.44
CA SER A 329 -19.15 -5.49 11.61
C SER A 329 -20.33 -4.55 11.81
N GLY A 330 -21.47 -4.93 11.27
CA GLY A 330 -22.68 -4.12 11.33
C GLY A 330 -23.87 -4.88 11.86
N GLN A 331 -24.77 -4.15 12.53
CA GLN A 331 -26.07 -4.63 13.00
C GLN A 331 -27.16 -3.67 12.60
N LYS A 332 -28.26 -4.20 12.03
CA LYS A 332 -29.47 -3.42 11.70
C LYS A 332 -30.67 -4.01 12.44
N TYR A 333 -31.35 -3.17 13.21
CA TYR A 333 -32.56 -3.51 13.93
C TYR A 333 -33.64 -2.47 13.64
N GLY A 334 -34.56 -2.79 12.73
CA GLY A 334 -35.51 -1.80 12.25
C GLY A 334 -34.83 -0.59 11.65
N THR A 335 -35.02 0.60 12.25
CA THR A 335 -34.35 1.84 11.84
C THR A 335 -32.99 2.06 12.51
N VAL A 336 -32.65 1.34 13.56
CA VAL A 336 -31.37 1.52 14.27
C VAL A 336 -30.29 0.71 13.60
N PHE A 337 -29.22 1.40 13.23
CA PHE A 337 -28.03 0.82 12.65
C PHE A 337 -26.81 1.07 13.54
N ARG A 338 -26.04 0.02 13.82
CA ARG A 338 -24.75 0.08 14.51
C ARG A 338 -23.67 -0.48 13.62
N LEU A 339 -22.57 0.25 13.47
CA LEU A 339 -21.40 -0.16 12.71
C LEU A 339 -20.15 -0.02 13.59
N ARG A 340 -19.36 -1.07 13.68
CA ARG A 340 -18.03 -1.08 14.29
C ARG A 340 -17.00 -1.17 13.20
N VAL A 341 -15.99 -0.32 13.25
CA VAL A 341 -14.92 -0.28 12.27
C VAL A 341 -13.59 -0.18 12.99
N GLN A 342 -12.60 -0.89 12.49
CA GLN A 342 -11.23 -0.85 13.01
C GLN A 342 -10.22 -0.78 11.88
N LEU A 343 -9.15 0.00 12.09
CA LEU A 343 -7.99 0.13 11.21
C LEU A 343 -6.81 -0.60 11.83
N ILE A 344 -6.15 -1.45 11.07
CA ILE A 344 -5.08 -2.35 11.53
C ILE A 344 -3.82 -2.09 10.69
N ASP A 345 -2.66 -1.99 11.34
CA ASP A 345 -1.35 -2.09 10.66
C ASP A 345 -1.18 -3.53 10.17
N GLY A 346 -1.24 -3.72 8.85
CA GLY A 346 -1.23 -5.03 8.24
C GLY A 346 0.08 -5.81 8.43
N ASN A 347 1.21 -5.12 8.68
CA ASN A 347 2.49 -5.78 8.89
C ASN A 347 2.70 -6.24 10.34
N ARG A 348 2.11 -5.50 11.29
CA ARG A 348 2.33 -5.70 12.73
C ARG A 348 1.15 -6.35 13.43
N ASP A 349 0.03 -6.51 12.74
CA ASP A 349 -1.24 -6.96 13.30
C ASP A 349 -1.68 -6.09 14.51
N MET A 350 -1.49 -4.78 14.37
CA MET A 350 -1.74 -3.80 15.42
C MET A 350 -2.94 -2.94 15.06
N HIS A 351 -3.91 -2.84 15.98
CA HIS A 351 -5.01 -1.90 15.85
C HIS A 351 -4.49 -0.46 15.98
N LEU A 352 -4.68 0.35 14.95
CA LEU A 352 -4.33 1.78 14.96
C LEU A 352 -5.50 2.64 15.45
N TRP A 353 -6.71 2.24 15.07
CA TRP A 353 -7.92 2.95 15.41
C TRP A 353 -9.11 2.00 15.38
N ALA A 354 -10.09 2.23 16.26
CA ALA A 354 -11.38 1.57 16.24
C ALA A 354 -12.47 2.52 16.78
N ASP A 355 -13.65 2.47 16.18
CA ASP A 355 -14.79 3.25 16.62
C ASP A 355 -16.11 2.51 16.36
N SER A 356 -17.17 2.97 17.01
CA SER A 356 -18.51 2.42 16.89
C SER A 356 -19.52 3.53 16.65
N TYR A 357 -20.26 3.39 15.57
CA TYR A 357 -21.29 4.35 15.13
C TYR A 357 -22.66 3.72 15.33
N GLU A 358 -23.52 4.39 16.07
CA GLU A 358 -24.92 3.98 16.27
C GLU A 358 -25.82 5.15 15.89
N ARG A 359 -26.78 4.89 15.00
CA ARG A 359 -27.73 5.89 14.52
C ARG A 359 -29.10 5.30 14.27
N ASP A 360 -30.14 6.09 14.58
CA ASP A 360 -31.50 5.87 14.11
C ASP A 360 -31.59 6.45 12.69
N ILE A 361 -31.65 5.55 11.70
CA ILE A 361 -31.68 5.93 10.27
C ILE A 361 -33.12 6.26 9.88
N ARG A 362 -33.39 7.53 9.72
CA ARG A 362 -34.68 8.05 9.28
C ARG A 362 -34.65 8.60 7.86
N GLU A 363 -33.46 9.04 7.44
CA GLU A 363 -33.16 9.60 6.14
C GLU A 363 -31.84 9.04 5.62
N THR A 364 -31.67 9.02 4.30
CA THR A 364 -30.40 8.60 3.68
C THR A 364 -29.21 9.41 4.13
N LYS A 365 -29.42 10.68 4.46
CA LYS A 365 -28.39 11.56 5.01
C LYS A 365 -27.73 10.98 6.27
N ASP A 366 -28.47 10.26 7.11
CA ASP A 366 -27.90 9.62 8.31
C ASP A 366 -26.84 8.57 7.95
N ILE A 367 -27.06 7.84 6.85
CA ILE A 367 -26.11 6.83 6.32
C ILE A 367 -24.88 7.53 5.76
N PHE A 368 -25.06 8.56 4.93
CA PHE A 368 -23.93 9.29 4.33
C PHE A 368 -23.03 9.95 5.37
N VAL A 369 -23.61 10.46 6.48
CA VAL A 369 -22.82 11.00 7.59
C VAL A 369 -21.94 9.93 8.21
N ILE A 370 -22.42 8.70 8.41
CA ILE A 370 -21.61 7.59 8.93
C ILE A 370 -20.46 7.28 7.97
N GLN A 371 -20.76 7.10 6.68
CA GLN A 371 -19.77 6.75 5.65
C GLN A 371 -18.66 7.81 5.53
N THR A 372 -19.05 9.09 5.49
CA THR A 372 -18.10 10.22 5.44
C THR A 372 -17.25 10.31 6.69
N THR A 373 -17.87 10.17 7.89
CA THR A 373 -17.16 10.25 9.17
C THR A 373 -16.12 9.14 9.28
N ILE A 374 -16.42 7.91 8.85
CA ILE A 374 -15.49 6.80 8.86
C ILE A 374 -14.32 7.05 7.91
N ALA A 375 -14.59 7.49 6.68
CA ALA A 375 -13.54 7.78 5.70
C ALA A 375 -12.60 8.90 6.18
N GLU A 376 -13.15 9.98 6.73
CA GLU A 376 -12.36 11.09 7.30
C GLU A 376 -11.54 10.63 8.51
N ALA A 377 -12.08 9.78 9.39
CA ALA A 377 -11.38 9.26 10.57
C ALA A 377 -10.19 8.35 10.17
N ILE A 378 -10.41 7.44 9.21
CA ILE A 378 -9.34 6.57 8.68
C ILE A 378 -8.25 7.43 8.02
N ALA A 379 -8.62 8.41 7.19
CA ALA A 379 -7.67 9.30 6.53
C ALA A 379 -6.87 10.12 7.55
N ALA A 380 -7.50 10.62 8.61
CA ALA A 380 -6.84 11.36 9.68
C ALA A 380 -5.83 10.49 10.46
N GLU A 381 -6.20 9.24 10.78
CA GLU A 381 -5.30 8.30 11.46
C GLU A 381 -4.07 7.98 10.61
N LEU A 382 -4.26 7.83 9.31
CA LEU A 382 -3.19 7.62 8.35
C LEU A 382 -2.44 8.91 7.98
N LYS A 383 -2.83 10.05 8.55
CA LYS A 383 -2.29 11.39 8.22
C LYS A 383 -2.32 11.65 6.71
N ALA A 384 -3.37 11.19 6.06
CA ALA A 384 -3.59 11.45 4.64
C ALA A 384 -4.00 12.91 4.43
N VAL A 385 -3.48 13.51 3.38
CA VAL A 385 -3.84 14.88 2.99
C VAL A 385 -5.14 14.80 2.18
N ILE A 386 -6.20 15.45 2.67
CA ILE A 386 -7.47 15.59 1.95
C ILE A 386 -7.55 17.02 1.44
N THR A 387 -7.61 17.19 0.12
CA THR A 387 -7.81 18.51 -0.48
C THR A 387 -9.25 19.01 -0.30
N PRO A 388 -9.52 20.33 -0.42
CA PRO A 388 -10.87 20.86 -0.35
C PRO A 388 -11.83 20.23 -1.39
N GLU A 389 -11.33 19.95 -2.59
CA GLU A 389 -12.08 19.32 -3.69
C GLU A 389 -12.43 17.86 -3.35
N GLU A 390 -11.49 17.10 -2.78
CA GLU A 390 -11.73 15.73 -2.32
C GLU A 390 -12.72 15.72 -1.15
N LYS A 391 -12.58 16.64 -0.22
CA LYS A 391 -13.53 16.78 0.90
C LYS A 391 -14.95 17.08 0.41
N GLN A 392 -15.10 17.89 -0.61
CA GLN A 392 -16.40 18.15 -1.24
C GLN A 392 -16.97 16.89 -1.91
N LYS A 393 -16.13 16.06 -2.54
CA LYS A 393 -16.55 14.79 -3.14
C LYS A 393 -17.02 13.77 -2.10
N ILE A 394 -16.23 13.57 -1.05
CA ILE A 394 -16.53 12.65 0.07
C ILE A 394 -17.84 13.07 0.76
N GLY A 395 -18.07 14.37 0.92
CA GLY A 395 -19.28 14.91 1.53
C GLY A 395 -20.46 15.04 0.57
N LYS A 396 -20.32 14.67 -0.72
CA LYS A 396 -21.38 14.77 -1.71
C LYS A 396 -22.47 13.73 -1.40
N THR A 397 -23.55 14.19 -0.74
CA THR A 397 -24.73 13.38 -0.52
C THR A 397 -25.63 13.48 -1.75
N GLN A 398 -26.06 12.33 -2.27
CA GLN A 398 -27.15 12.31 -3.25
C GLN A 398 -28.49 12.31 -2.48
N GLU A 399 -29.27 13.35 -2.62
CA GLU A 399 -30.60 13.37 -2.03
C GLU A 399 -31.45 12.31 -2.70
N THR A 400 -31.90 11.32 -1.94
CA THR A 400 -32.82 10.27 -2.38
C THR A 400 -33.61 9.77 -1.17
N ASN A 401 -34.71 9.08 -1.40
CA ASN A 401 -35.48 8.47 -0.31
C ASN A 401 -34.82 7.15 0.16
N LEU A 402 -35.13 6.72 1.38
CA LEU A 402 -34.50 5.58 2.02
C LEU A 402 -34.78 4.26 1.28
N GLU A 403 -36.01 4.08 0.78
CA GLU A 403 -36.41 2.89 0.03
C GLU A 403 -35.66 2.77 -1.30
N ALA A 404 -35.49 3.89 -2.03
CA ALA A 404 -34.70 3.90 -3.26
C ALA A 404 -33.22 3.57 -2.98
N TYR A 405 -32.66 4.10 -1.88
CA TYR A 405 -31.29 3.81 -1.49
C TYR A 405 -31.12 2.35 -1.06
N ASP A 406 -32.05 1.78 -0.31
CA ASP A 406 -32.05 0.36 0.08
C ASP A 406 -32.09 -0.57 -1.13
N ALA A 407 -32.97 -0.28 -2.09
CA ALA A 407 -33.02 -1.01 -3.37
C ALA A 407 -31.71 -0.88 -4.18
N TYR A 408 -31.07 0.30 -4.17
CA TYR A 408 -29.76 0.50 -4.78
C TYR A 408 -28.68 -0.38 -4.13
N LEU A 409 -28.58 -0.41 -2.79
CA LEU A 409 -27.62 -1.25 -2.07
C LEU A 409 -27.83 -2.74 -2.37
N LYS A 410 -29.08 -3.17 -2.50
CA LYS A 410 -29.44 -4.52 -2.92
C LYS A 410 -28.95 -4.83 -4.34
N GLY A 411 -29.14 -3.87 -5.24
CA GLY A 411 -28.60 -3.97 -6.61
C GLY A 411 -27.08 -4.06 -6.63
N LEU A 412 -26.40 -3.24 -5.85
CA LEU A 412 -24.93 -3.23 -5.73
C LEU A 412 -24.40 -4.58 -5.21
N PHE A 413 -25.04 -5.14 -4.20
CA PHE A 413 -24.68 -6.44 -3.65
C PHE A 413 -24.73 -7.57 -4.71
N PHE A 414 -25.81 -7.62 -5.52
CA PHE A 414 -25.90 -8.60 -6.61
C PHE A 414 -24.91 -8.29 -7.74
N TYR A 415 -24.68 -7.01 -8.06
CA TYR A 415 -23.72 -6.60 -9.08
C TYR A 415 -22.29 -7.07 -8.76
N GLU A 416 -21.87 -6.93 -7.49
CA GLU A 416 -20.52 -7.33 -7.03
C GLU A 416 -20.34 -8.86 -6.96
N ARG A 417 -21.39 -9.61 -6.68
CA ARG A 417 -21.38 -11.08 -6.67
C ARG A 417 -21.45 -11.68 -8.06
N GLY A 418 -22.14 -10.97 -8.96
CA GLY A 418 -22.36 -11.44 -10.33
C GLY A 418 -21.11 -11.34 -11.19
N GLY A 419 -20.68 -12.45 -11.77
CA GLY A 419 -19.71 -12.46 -12.87
C GLY A 419 -20.30 -11.88 -14.18
N VAL A 420 -19.72 -12.25 -15.31
CA VAL A 420 -20.24 -11.89 -16.63
C VAL A 420 -21.52 -12.68 -16.88
N ALA A 421 -22.66 -12.00 -17.04
CA ALA A 421 -23.99 -12.52 -17.39
C ALA A 421 -24.43 -13.78 -16.59
N GLY A 422 -25.29 -13.59 -15.59
CA GLY A 422 -25.84 -14.65 -14.76
C GLY A 422 -27.05 -14.19 -13.97
N GLU A 423 -27.54 -15.05 -13.07
CA GLU A 423 -28.71 -14.79 -12.23
C GLU A 423 -28.49 -13.53 -11.35
N ASP A 424 -27.32 -13.38 -10.75
CA ASP A 424 -26.99 -12.20 -9.93
C ASP A 424 -27.02 -10.90 -10.74
N ASN A 425 -26.52 -10.89 -12.01
CA ASN A 425 -26.60 -9.71 -12.85
C ASN A 425 -28.09 -9.34 -13.17
N ASN A 426 -28.95 -10.33 -13.33
CA ASN A 426 -30.40 -10.08 -13.54
C ASN A 426 -31.09 -9.58 -12.26
N ASN A 427 -30.69 -10.10 -11.09
CA ASN A 427 -31.16 -9.61 -9.79
C ASN A 427 -30.70 -8.17 -9.54
N ALA A 428 -29.46 -7.81 -9.91
CA ALA A 428 -28.95 -6.45 -9.87
C ALA A 428 -29.78 -5.51 -10.75
N ILE A 429 -30.06 -5.89 -12.01
CA ILE A 429 -30.93 -5.12 -12.93
C ILE A 429 -32.29 -4.87 -12.30
N LYS A 430 -32.90 -5.89 -11.69
CA LYS A 430 -34.22 -5.75 -11.06
C LYS A 430 -34.19 -4.76 -9.90
N ALA A 431 -33.21 -4.88 -9.01
CA ALA A 431 -33.06 -4.01 -7.84
C ALA A 431 -32.74 -2.56 -8.24
N PHE A 432 -31.87 -2.33 -9.24
CA PHE A 432 -31.60 -0.98 -9.74
C PHE A 432 -32.84 -0.35 -10.43
N ARG A 433 -33.65 -1.12 -11.13
CA ARG A 433 -34.91 -0.63 -11.67
C ARG A 433 -35.89 -0.26 -10.57
N GLU A 434 -36.02 -1.09 -9.54
CA GLU A 434 -36.83 -0.77 -8.36
C GLU A 434 -36.40 0.54 -7.71
N SER A 435 -35.08 0.74 -7.52
CA SER A 435 -34.55 2.01 -7.02
C SER A 435 -34.90 3.21 -7.91
N ILE A 436 -34.82 3.06 -9.23
CA ILE A 436 -35.19 4.11 -10.21
C ILE A 436 -36.68 4.39 -10.21
N ASP A 437 -37.53 3.38 -10.05
CA ASP A 437 -38.97 3.54 -9.96
C ASP A 437 -39.38 4.31 -8.68
N LEU A 438 -38.62 4.10 -7.58
CA LEU A 438 -38.82 4.83 -6.32
C LEU A 438 -38.26 6.26 -6.36
N ASP A 439 -37.16 6.49 -7.07
CA ASP A 439 -36.54 7.79 -7.29
C ASP A 439 -35.76 7.86 -8.61
N SER A 440 -36.38 8.35 -9.65
CA SER A 440 -35.80 8.47 -11.00
C SER A 440 -34.67 9.52 -11.10
N THR A 441 -34.51 10.39 -10.09
CA THR A 441 -33.47 11.42 -10.04
C THR A 441 -32.18 10.93 -9.36
N PHE A 442 -32.19 9.76 -8.76
CA PHE A 442 -31.04 9.13 -8.14
C PHE A 442 -30.07 8.57 -9.21
N ALA A 443 -28.90 9.19 -9.40
CA ALA A 443 -27.98 8.90 -10.51
C ALA A 443 -27.27 7.54 -10.41
N LEU A 444 -26.91 7.07 -9.20
CA LEU A 444 -26.12 5.86 -9.01
C LEU A 444 -26.80 4.59 -9.56
N PRO A 445 -28.09 4.32 -9.34
CA PRO A 445 -28.75 3.16 -9.93
C PRO A 445 -28.69 3.14 -11.46
N TRP A 446 -28.80 4.31 -12.12
CA TRP A 446 -28.65 4.42 -13.57
C TRP A 446 -27.23 4.06 -14.02
N THR A 447 -26.21 4.49 -13.27
CA THR A 447 -24.79 4.21 -13.55
C THR A 447 -24.52 2.70 -13.54
N TYR A 448 -24.98 2.00 -12.52
CA TYR A 448 -24.77 0.55 -12.38
C TYR A 448 -25.70 -0.26 -13.30
N LEU A 449 -26.91 0.22 -13.56
CA LEU A 449 -27.83 -0.38 -14.53
C LEU A 449 -27.20 -0.39 -15.92
N ALA A 450 -26.53 0.69 -16.33
CA ALA A 450 -25.80 0.74 -17.59
C ALA A 450 -24.72 -0.35 -17.65
N MET A 451 -23.97 -0.55 -16.57
CA MET A 451 -22.92 -1.57 -16.48
C MET A 451 -23.51 -2.99 -16.51
N CYS A 452 -24.65 -3.23 -15.87
CA CYS A 452 -25.34 -4.53 -15.93
C CYS A 452 -25.83 -4.87 -17.34
N TYR A 453 -26.46 -3.94 -18.03
CA TYR A 453 -26.89 -4.14 -19.40
C TYR A 453 -25.73 -4.31 -20.37
N TRP A 454 -24.62 -3.56 -20.14
CA TRP A 454 -23.40 -3.72 -20.89
C TRP A 454 -22.83 -5.15 -20.78
N ARG A 455 -22.86 -5.74 -19.58
CA ARG A 455 -22.45 -7.15 -19.38
C ARG A 455 -23.30 -8.14 -20.18
N ASN A 456 -24.56 -7.88 -20.36
CA ASN A 456 -25.50 -8.71 -21.10
C ASN A 456 -25.51 -8.42 -22.62
N ALA A 457 -24.93 -7.32 -23.08
CA ALA A 457 -24.94 -6.92 -24.47
C ALA A 457 -24.03 -7.82 -25.33
N VAL A 458 -24.62 -8.56 -26.24
CA VAL A 458 -23.93 -9.44 -27.18
C VAL A 458 -23.44 -8.72 -28.45
N SER A 459 -24.05 -7.58 -28.77
CA SER A 459 -23.70 -6.76 -29.94
C SER A 459 -24.24 -5.33 -29.77
N THR A 460 -23.76 -4.40 -30.60
CA THR A 460 -24.22 -2.99 -30.62
C THR A 460 -25.68 -2.82 -31.11
N ILE A 461 -26.27 -3.84 -31.69
CA ILE A 461 -27.68 -3.82 -32.14
C ILE A 461 -28.61 -4.56 -31.16
N SER A 462 -28.07 -5.18 -30.10
CA SER A 462 -28.87 -5.91 -29.11
C SER A 462 -29.75 -4.94 -28.29
N PRO A 463 -30.89 -5.42 -27.77
CA PRO A 463 -31.74 -4.62 -26.87
C PRO A 463 -30.98 -4.15 -25.65
N GLU A 464 -30.12 -5.02 -25.09
CA GLU A 464 -29.30 -4.73 -23.89
C GLU A 464 -28.31 -3.59 -24.14
N PHE A 465 -27.71 -3.53 -25.33
CA PHE A 465 -26.82 -2.41 -25.68
C PHE A 465 -27.60 -1.06 -25.72
N ARG A 466 -28.82 -1.05 -26.25
CA ARG A 466 -29.65 0.14 -26.27
C ARG A 466 -30.06 0.59 -24.87
N GLU A 467 -30.39 -0.37 -23.99
CA GLU A 467 -30.68 -0.06 -22.59
C GLU A 467 -29.45 0.42 -21.83
N ALA A 468 -28.26 -0.17 -22.07
CA ALA A 468 -27.00 0.28 -21.52
C ALA A 468 -26.70 1.74 -21.92
N LYS A 469 -26.89 2.07 -23.21
CA LYS A 469 -26.72 3.44 -23.73
C LYS A 469 -27.66 4.43 -23.05
N ARG A 470 -28.94 4.10 -23.00
CA ARG A 470 -29.97 4.96 -22.38
C ARG A 470 -29.65 5.19 -20.90
N ALA A 471 -29.30 4.15 -20.17
CA ALA A 471 -28.97 4.25 -18.75
C ALA A 471 -27.70 5.07 -18.51
N ALA A 472 -26.64 4.88 -19.33
CA ALA A 472 -25.41 5.64 -19.24
C ALA A 472 -25.61 7.14 -19.51
N GLU A 473 -26.39 7.47 -20.56
CA GLU A 473 -26.74 8.85 -20.90
C GLU A 473 -27.56 9.51 -19.78
N LYS A 474 -28.52 8.78 -19.19
CA LYS A 474 -29.33 9.27 -18.08
C LYS A 474 -28.51 9.47 -16.80
N ALA A 475 -27.63 8.56 -16.50
CA ALA A 475 -26.70 8.72 -15.36
C ALA A 475 -25.84 9.98 -15.49
N LEU A 476 -25.30 10.23 -16.68
CA LEU A 476 -24.50 11.42 -16.95
C LEU A 476 -25.33 12.72 -16.99
N GLU A 477 -26.57 12.66 -17.41
CA GLU A 477 -27.53 13.81 -17.33
C GLU A 477 -27.76 14.21 -15.86
N LEU A 478 -27.93 13.21 -14.97
CA LEU A 478 -28.22 13.41 -13.55
C LEU A 478 -26.98 13.80 -12.75
N ASP A 479 -25.83 13.22 -13.07
CA ASP A 479 -24.55 13.61 -12.48
C ASP A 479 -23.43 13.79 -13.54
N PRO A 480 -23.30 14.99 -14.10
CA PRO A 480 -22.30 15.31 -15.12
C PRO A 480 -20.84 15.21 -14.62
N THR A 481 -20.64 15.11 -13.29
CA THR A 481 -19.31 15.04 -12.67
C THR A 481 -18.89 13.61 -12.32
N SER A 482 -19.73 12.62 -12.57
CA SER A 482 -19.42 11.21 -12.30
C SER A 482 -18.42 10.66 -13.30
N GLY A 483 -17.19 10.36 -12.82
CA GLY A 483 -16.16 9.72 -13.64
C GLY A 483 -16.60 8.35 -14.18
N ILE A 484 -17.36 7.58 -13.41
CA ILE A 484 -17.89 6.27 -13.83
C ILE A 484 -18.95 6.42 -14.92
N ALA A 485 -19.87 7.37 -14.79
CA ALA A 485 -20.89 7.62 -15.82
C ALA A 485 -20.25 8.09 -17.15
N LEU A 486 -19.22 8.97 -17.06
CA LEU A 486 -18.43 9.39 -18.23
C LEU A 486 -17.77 8.21 -18.93
N VAL A 487 -17.18 7.30 -18.18
CA VAL A 487 -16.57 6.07 -18.73
C VAL A 487 -17.64 5.18 -19.38
N ASN A 488 -18.80 5.00 -18.76
CA ASN A 488 -19.87 4.20 -19.35
C ASN A 488 -20.33 4.77 -20.71
N VAL A 489 -20.46 6.09 -20.82
CA VAL A 489 -20.75 6.75 -22.11
C VAL A 489 -19.61 6.58 -23.09
N ALA A 490 -18.35 6.69 -22.64
CA ALA A 490 -17.17 6.46 -23.50
C ALA A 490 -17.14 5.02 -24.04
N GLU A 491 -17.52 4.03 -23.23
CA GLU A 491 -17.60 2.61 -23.67
C GLU A 491 -18.69 2.41 -24.74
N ILE A 492 -19.81 3.10 -24.66
CA ILE A 492 -20.84 3.10 -25.70
C ILE A 492 -20.26 3.68 -26.99
N LEU A 493 -19.66 4.88 -26.92
CA LEU A 493 -19.06 5.57 -28.07
C LEU A 493 -17.91 4.74 -28.71
N ASP A 494 -17.06 4.10 -27.90
CA ASP A 494 -15.99 3.17 -28.35
C ASP A 494 -16.57 2.01 -29.19
N ASN A 495 -17.72 1.46 -28.79
CA ASN A 495 -18.37 0.37 -29.54
C ASN A 495 -19.17 0.86 -30.74
N GLU A 496 -19.56 2.11 -30.77
CA GLU A 496 -20.11 2.79 -31.96
C GLU A 496 -19.01 3.29 -32.93
N TYR A 497 -17.71 3.04 -32.59
CA TYR A 497 -16.53 3.48 -33.32
C TYR A 497 -16.35 5.00 -33.41
N ASP A 498 -16.95 5.76 -32.48
CA ASP A 498 -16.71 7.19 -32.31
C ASP A 498 -15.61 7.42 -31.28
N PHE A 499 -14.38 7.09 -31.69
CA PHE A 499 -13.21 7.15 -30.79
C PHE A 499 -12.86 8.58 -30.37
N ALA A 500 -13.19 9.59 -31.19
CA ALA A 500 -12.94 10.98 -30.85
C ALA A 500 -13.81 11.45 -29.69
N ALA A 501 -15.11 11.19 -29.76
CA ALA A 501 -16.03 11.52 -28.68
C ALA A 501 -15.75 10.68 -27.41
N ALA A 502 -15.34 9.41 -27.56
CA ALA A 502 -14.93 8.56 -26.43
C ALA A 502 -13.68 9.12 -25.71
N ASP A 503 -12.67 9.58 -26.48
CA ASP A 503 -11.45 10.18 -25.94
C ASP A 503 -11.75 11.44 -25.08
N GLU A 504 -12.65 12.29 -25.54
CA GLU A 504 -13.09 13.45 -24.76
C GLU A 504 -13.72 13.05 -23.42
N LYS A 505 -14.58 12.02 -23.41
CA LYS A 505 -15.22 11.54 -22.17
C LYS A 505 -14.20 10.88 -21.23
N ILE A 506 -13.26 10.09 -21.74
CA ILE A 506 -12.19 9.47 -20.93
C ILE A 506 -11.27 10.55 -20.32
N LYS A 507 -10.88 11.57 -21.09
CA LYS A 507 -10.06 12.68 -20.57
C LYS A 507 -10.76 13.43 -19.45
N LEU A 508 -12.05 13.72 -19.63
CA LEU A 508 -12.85 14.38 -18.61
C LEU A 508 -13.00 13.50 -17.35
N ALA A 509 -13.23 12.20 -17.51
CA ALA A 509 -13.29 11.27 -16.40
C ALA A 509 -11.96 11.22 -15.61
N LEU A 510 -10.81 11.16 -16.30
CA LEU A 510 -9.48 11.19 -15.69
C LEU A 510 -9.18 12.53 -14.98
N GLN A 511 -9.71 13.63 -15.49
CA GLN A 511 -9.57 14.93 -14.83
C GLN A 511 -10.41 15.02 -13.56
N LEU A 512 -11.66 14.53 -13.61
CA LEU A 512 -12.59 14.61 -12.48
C LEU A 512 -12.30 13.56 -11.41
N ASP A 513 -11.78 12.39 -11.80
CA ASP A 513 -11.62 11.24 -10.90
C ASP A 513 -10.32 10.46 -11.16
N PRO A 514 -9.14 11.12 -10.98
CA PRO A 514 -7.84 10.61 -11.43
C PRO A 514 -7.34 9.38 -10.66
N GLY A 515 -7.88 9.12 -9.46
CA GLY A 515 -7.56 7.96 -8.61
C GLY A 515 -8.51 6.78 -8.79
N ASN A 516 -9.63 6.96 -9.45
CA ASN A 516 -10.65 5.94 -9.55
C ASN A 516 -10.22 4.74 -10.39
N GLN A 517 -10.27 3.56 -9.78
CA GLN A 517 -9.81 2.31 -10.40
C GLN A 517 -10.58 1.93 -11.66
N TYR A 518 -11.89 2.20 -11.69
CA TYR A 518 -12.71 1.92 -12.87
C TYR A 518 -12.34 2.85 -14.02
N VAL A 519 -12.09 4.13 -13.74
CA VAL A 519 -11.66 5.14 -14.71
C VAL A 519 -10.29 4.79 -15.28
N LEU A 520 -9.29 4.54 -14.42
CA LEU A 520 -7.92 4.20 -14.82
C LEU A 520 -7.85 2.92 -15.66
N ARG A 521 -8.56 1.87 -15.23
CA ARG A 521 -8.64 0.59 -15.95
C ARG A 521 -9.19 0.76 -17.36
N ASN A 522 -10.28 1.50 -17.48
CA ASN A 522 -10.92 1.70 -18.78
C ASN A 522 -10.15 2.66 -19.69
N ALA A 523 -9.49 3.66 -19.13
CA ALA A 523 -8.53 4.49 -19.85
C ALA A 523 -7.40 3.63 -20.43
N GLY A 524 -6.80 2.73 -19.62
CA GLY A 524 -5.77 1.80 -20.09
C GLY A 524 -6.25 0.96 -21.28
N ARG A 525 -7.43 0.35 -21.19
CA ARG A 525 -8.03 -0.42 -22.28
C ARG A 525 -8.27 0.45 -23.53
N PHE A 526 -8.84 1.63 -23.36
CA PHE A 526 -9.21 2.52 -24.44
C PHE A 526 -7.97 3.05 -25.20
N TYR A 527 -6.96 3.54 -24.49
CA TYR A 527 -5.75 4.10 -25.13
C TYR A 527 -4.92 3.05 -25.87
N THR A 528 -4.98 1.77 -25.46
CA THR A 528 -4.40 0.68 -26.26
C THR A 528 -5.04 0.62 -27.65
N LYS A 529 -6.38 0.59 -27.72
CA LYS A 529 -7.14 0.56 -28.99
C LYS A 529 -6.90 1.82 -29.82
N LEU A 530 -6.77 2.97 -29.18
CA LEU A 530 -6.57 4.25 -29.82
C LEU A 530 -5.19 4.42 -30.48
N GLY A 531 -4.30 3.43 -30.32
CA GLY A 531 -2.93 3.51 -30.85
C GLY A 531 -1.99 4.32 -29.97
N LYS A 532 -2.33 4.52 -28.71
CA LYS A 532 -1.53 5.23 -27.69
C LYS A 532 -1.10 4.28 -26.56
N PRO A 533 -0.38 3.19 -26.88
CA PRO A 533 -0.10 2.14 -25.88
C PRO A 533 0.80 2.63 -24.74
N ASN A 534 1.65 3.64 -24.93
CA ASN A 534 2.47 4.20 -23.85
C ASN A 534 1.62 4.92 -22.80
N GLU A 535 0.60 5.70 -23.21
CA GLU A 535 -0.37 6.29 -22.27
C GLU A 535 -1.15 5.21 -21.54
N SER A 536 -1.56 4.15 -22.24
CA SER A 536 -2.20 2.98 -21.65
C SER A 536 -1.36 2.32 -20.56
N ILE A 537 -0.05 2.13 -20.81
CA ILE A 537 0.90 1.56 -19.83
C ILE A 537 0.91 2.40 -18.55
N GLU A 538 0.92 3.74 -18.66
CA GLU A 538 0.90 4.64 -17.51
C GLU A 538 -0.38 4.47 -16.68
N TYR A 539 -1.56 4.45 -17.32
CA TYR A 539 -2.83 4.26 -16.60
C TYR A 539 -2.96 2.87 -15.99
N CYS A 540 -2.53 1.83 -16.70
CA CYS A 540 -2.50 0.48 -16.16
C CYS A 540 -1.55 0.38 -14.95
N LYS A 541 -0.34 0.97 -15.03
CA LYS A 541 0.62 0.99 -13.92
C LYS A 541 0.06 1.76 -12.71
N LYS A 542 -0.62 2.89 -12.92
CA LYS A 542 -1.31 3.62 -11.84
C LYS A 542 -2.41 2.77 -11.19
N ALA A 543 -3.24 2.11 -11.98
CA ALA A 543 -4.27 1.21 -11.46
C ALA A 543 -3.67 0.03 -10.66
N LEU A 544 -2.50 -0.49 -11.07
CA LEU A 544 -1.81 -1.57 -10.38
C LEU A 544 -1.09 -1.13 -9.10
N GLN A 545 -0.86 0.16 -8.89
CA GLN A 545 -0.30 0.65 -7.62
C GLN A 545 -1.21 0.31 -6.43
N SER A 546 -2.51 0.47 -6.61
CA SER A 546 -3.51 0.14 -5.58
C SER A 546 -3.87 -1.34 -5.53
N ASN A 547 -3.72 -2.06 -6.64
CA ASN A 547 -4.03 -3.48 -6.72
C ASN A 547 -3.08 -4.20 -7.69
N PRO A 548 -1.88 -4.59 -7.23
CA PRO A 548 -0.84 -5.21 -8.07
C PRO A 548 -1.23 -6.52 -8.72
N ASN A 549 -2.29 -7.16 -8.23
CA ASN A 549 -2.77 -8.45 -8.68
C ASN A 549 -4.12 -8.37 -9.40
N ASN A 550 -4.56 -7.17 -9.79
CA ASN A 550 -5.79 -7.01 -10.55
C ASN A 550 -5.69 -7.69 -11.93
N ARG A 551 -6.37 -8.82 -12.07
CA ARG A 551 -6.37 -9.65 -13.27
C ARG A 551 -6.67 -8.84 -14.54
N THR A 552 -7.72 -8.05 -14.52
CA THR A 552 -8.17 -7.30 -15.69
C THR A 552 -7.15 -6.24 -16.11
N VAL A 553 -6.58 -5.53 -15.15
CA VAL A 553 -5.58 -4.48 -15.42
C VAL A 553 -4.26 -5.10 -15.87
N LEU A 554 -3.84 -6.23 -15.30
CA LEU A 554 -2.64 -6.95 -15.75
C LEU A 554 -2.78 -7.40 -17.22
N ASN A 555 -3.96 -7.90 -17.60
CA ASN A 555 -4.24 -8.27 -19.00
C ASN A 555 -4.13 -7.04 -19.92
N TYR A 556 -4.73 -5.91 -19.54
CA TYR A 556 -4.60 -4.68 -20.35
C TYR A 556 -3.16 -4.16 -20.41
N LEU A 557 -2.40 -4.29 -19.31
CA LEU A 557 -0.97 -3.94 -19.31
C LEU A 557 -0.15 -4.83 -20.26
N ILE A 558 -0.41 -6.14 -20.27
CA ILE A 558 0.26 -7.08 -21.21
C ILE A 558 -0.01 -6.64 -22.65
N GLN A 559 -1.27 -6.36 -22.97
CA GLN A 559 -1.66 -5.89 -24.30
C GLN A 559 -1.00 -4.55 -24.65
N ALA A 560 -1.00 -3.59 -23.74
CA ALA A 560 -0.39 -2.28 -23.95
C ALA A 560 1.14 -2.38 -24.18
N LEU A 561 1.82 -3.19 -23.37
CA LEU A 561 3.26 -3.46 -23.53
C LEU A 561 3.58 -4.13 -24.88
N PHE A 562 2.76 -5.11 -25.27
CA PHE A 562 2.89 -5.78 -26.56
C PHE A 562 2.75 -4.78 -27.71
N TYR A 563 1.68 -3.98 -27.73
CA TYR A 563 1.44 -3.00 -28.78
C TYR A 563 2.43 -1.82 -28.78
N ALA A 564 3.06 -1.52 -27.62
CA ALA A 564 4.17 -0.57 -27.53
C ALA A 564 5.49 -1.14 -28.04
N GLY A 565 5.59 -2.45 -28.27
CA GLY A 565 6.82 -3.14 -28.67
C GLY A 565 7.76 -3.48 -27.50
N HIS A 566 7.32 -3.35 -26.25
CA HIS A 566 8.08 -3.73 -25.05
C HIS A 566 7.94 -5.24 -24.79
N LEU A 567 8.40 -6.07 -25.75
CA LEU A 567 8.13 -7.50 -25.78
C LEU A 567 8.66 -8.26 -24.55
N ASP A 568 9.82 -7.88 -24.01
CA ASP A 568 10.40 -8.56 -22.84
C ASP A 568 9.59 -8.27 -21.57
N GLU A 569 9.16 -7.01 -21.35
CA GLU A 569 8.31 -6.64 -20.21
C GLU A 569 6.91 -7.26 -20.35
N ALA A 570 6.37 -7.30 -21.57
CA ALA A 570 5.11 -7.97 -21.87
C ALA A 570 5.18 -9.46 -21.56
N MET A 571 6.25 -10.15 -21.97
CA MET A 571 6.48 -11.56 -21.67
C MET A 571 6.61 -11.81 -20.16
N ALA A 572 7.41 -11.02 -19.45
CA ALA A 572 7.59 -11.13 -18.01
C ALA A 572 6.25 -10.95 -17.26
N THR A 573 5.44 -9.96 -17.67
CA THR A 573 4.12 -9.71 -17.09
C THR A 573 3.15 -10.85 -17.39
N SER A 574 3.20 -11.42 -18.60
CA SER A 574 2.38 -12.56 -18.99
C SER A 574 2.73 -13.83 -18.21
N LEU A 575 4.00 -14.09 -17.94
CA LEU A 575 4.44 -15.22 -17.12
C LEU A 575 3.99 -15.04 -15.65
N LYS A 576 4.11 -13.86 -15.08
CA LYS A 576 3.56 -13.54 -13.76
C LYS A 576 2.05 -13.79 -13.71
N TYR A 577 1.32 -13.37 -14.73
CA TYR A 577 -0.13 -13.60 -14.85
C TYR A 577 -0.48 -15.11 -14.86
N LYS A 578 0.34 -15.91 -15.56
CA LYS A 578 0.21 -17.37 -15.60
C LYS A 578 0.53 -18.01 -14.24
N GLU A 579 1.56 -17.54 -13.53
CA GLU A 579 1.89 -18.02 -12.17
C GLU A 579 0.77 -17.77 -11.15
N MET A 580 -0.05 -16.75 -11.38
CA MET A 580 -1.25 -16.45 -10.59
C MET A 580 -2.44 -17.36 -10.93
N GLY A 581 -2.27 -18.37 -11.81
CA GLY A 581 -3.31 -19.28 -12.25
C GLY A 581 -4.23 -18.74 -13.35
N TYR A 582 -3.86 -17.63 -13.99
CA TYR A 582 -4.62 -17.05 -15.09
C TYR A 582 -3.96 -17.34 -16.43
N LEU A 583 -4.76 -17.56 -17.46
CA LEU A 583 -4.29 -17.83 -18.81
C LEU A 583 -4.73 -16.71 -19.74
N GLU A 584 -3.76 -15.93 -20.20
CA GLU A 584 -3.93 -14.93 -21.28
C GLU A 584 -3.18 -15.42 -22.51
N LEU A 585 -3.85 -16.30 -23.24
CA LEU A 585 -3.22 -17.02 -24.34
C LEU A 585 -2.98 -16.15 -25.59
N ASP A 586 -3.87 -15.20 -25.87
CA ASP A 586 -3.79 -14.37 -27.08
C ASP A 586 -2.49 -13.54 -27.11
N SER A 587 -2.29 -12.70 -26.10
CA SER A 587 -1.10 -11.86 -26.01
C SER A 587 0.19 -12.66 -25.87
N TYR A 588 0.17 -13.74 -25.08
CA TYR A 588 1.34 -14.60 -24.89
C TYR A 588 1.87 -15.17 -26.22
N TYR A 589 0.97 -15.76 -27.03
CA TYR A 589 1.40 -16.32 -28.32
C TYR A 589 1.72 -15.27 -29.37
N LYS A 590 1.04 -14.12 -29.36
CA LYS A 590 1.41 -12.98 -30.21
C LYS A 590 2.80 -12.43 -29.87
N ILE A 591 3.17 -12.36 -28.59
CA ILE A 591 4.53 -11.99 -28.17
C ILE A 591 5.56 -12.97 -28.73
N LEU A 592 5.28 -14.29 -28.63
CA LEU A 592 6.16 -15.32 -29.20
C LEU A 592 6.30 -15.20 -30.73
N LEU A 593 5.22 -14.85 -31.44
CA LEU A 593 5.27 -14.58 -32.89
C LEU A 593 6.18 -13.41 -33.22
N GLU A 594 6.03 -12.29 -32.54
CA GLU A 594 6.85 -11.07 -32.75
C GLU A 594 8.32 -11.29 -32.37
N GLN A 595 8.61 -12.14 -31.38
CA GLN A 595 9.97 -12.55 -31.02
C GLN A 595 10.58 -13.58 -31.98
N GLY A 596 9.80 -14.11 -32.95
CA GLY A 596 10.25 -15.16 -33.87
C GLY A 596 10.39 -16.55 -33.21
N ASN A 597 9.79 -16.76 -32.05
CA ASN A 597 9.83 -18.01 -31.29
C ASN A 597 8.82 -19.07 -31.83
N PHE A 598 8.79 -19.27 -33.15
CA PHE A 598 7.79 -20.09 -33.84
C PHE A 598 7.79 -21.55 -33.36
N ASN A 599 8.96 -22.14 -33.14
CA ASN A 599 9.05 -23.53 -32.66
C ASN A 599 8.38 -23.73 -31.30
N ARG A 600 8.43 -22.71 -30.45
CA ARG A 600 7.78 -22.74 -29.13
C ARG A 600 6.26 -22.72 -29.25
N ILE A 601 5.73 -21.97 -30.20
CA ILE A 601 4.28 -21.94 -30.49
C ILE A 601 3.82 -23.32 -30.94
N ILE A 602 4.53 -23.96 -31.88
CA ILE A 602 4.19 -25.29 -32.39
C ILE A 602 4.17 -26.34 -31.27
N LYS A 603 5.05 -26.21 -30.28
CA LYS A 603 5.19 -27.16 -29.19
C LYS A 603 4.17 -26.93 -28.05
N GLU A 604 3.87 -25.69 -27.72
CA GLU A 604 3.12 -25.31 -26.51
C GLU A 604 1.63 -25.02 -26.75
N SER A 605 1.20 -24.70 -27.99
CA SER A 605 -0.15 -24.18 -28.26
C SER A 605 -1.29 -25.24 -28.28
N SER A 606 -1.05 -26.43 -27.77
CA SER A 606 -1.88 -27.58 -28.14
C SER A 606 -3.20 -27.84 -27.39
N PHE A 607 -3.55 -27.15 -26.24
CA PHE A 607 -4.70 -27.63 -25.45
C PHE A 607 -5.64 -26.62 -24.77
N GLU A 608 -5.37 -25.31 -24.83
CA GLU A 608 -6.10 -24.35 -23.98
C GLU A 608 -6.87 -23.26 -24.75
N MET A 609 -6.93 -23.35 -26.09
CA MET A 609 -7.60 -22.35 -26.93
C MET A 609 -8.59 -23.04 -27.91
N THR A 610 -9.43 -22.23 -28.57
CA THR A 610 -10.29 -22.75 -29.63
C THR A 610 -9.45 -23.29 -30.77
N GLU A 611 -9.88 -24.39 -31.38
CA GLU A 611 -9.19 -25.02 -32.52
C GLU A 611 -8.88 -24.02 -33.64
N ASP A 612 -9.81 -23.12 -33.91
CA ASP A 612 -9.65 -22.13 -35.02
C ASP A 612 -8.55 -21.10 -34.71
N TYR A 613 -8.46 -20.62 -33.49
CA TYR A 613 -7.40 -19.67 -33.11
C TYR A 613 -6.02 -20.36 -33.03
N HIS A 614 -5.99 -21.59 -32.55
CA HIS A 614 -4.78 -22.41 -32.61
C HIS A 614 -4.29 -22.58 -34.06
N ASP A 615 -5.18 -22.93 -35.00
CA ASP A 615 -4.86 -23.08 -36.42
C ASP A 615 -4.32 -21.73 -36.99
N VAL A 616 -4.85 -20.57 -36.59
CA VAL A 616 -4.34 -19.26 -37.00
C VAL A 616 -2.89 -19.06 -36.55
N LEU A 617 -2.59 -19.34 -35.28
CA LEU A 617 -1.23 -19.20 -34.73
C LEU A 617 -0.26 -20.18 -35.40
N MET A 618 -0.69 -21.41 -35.66
CA MET A 618 0.11 -22.42 -36.37
C MET A 618 0.42 -21.98 -37.80
N ALA A 619 -0.58 -21.47 -38.53
CA ALA A 619 -0.37 -20.94 -39.89
C ALA A 619 0.63 -19.75 -39.88
N ALA A 620 0.47 -18.79 -38.91
CA ALA A 620 1.39 -17.67 -38.76
C ALA A 620 2.83 -18.14 -38.45
N ALA A 621 2.98 -19.12 -37.53
CA ALA A 621 4.28 -19.68 -37.19
C ALA A 621 4.94 -20.39 -38.35
N TYR A 622 4.19 -21.25 -39.09
CA TYR A 622 4.75 -21.90 -40.27
C TYR A 622 5.12 -20.90 -41.39
N PHE A 623 4.31 -19.89 -41.62
CA PHE A 623 4.69 -18.81 -42.55
C PHE A 623 5.97 -18.09 -42.11
N GLY A 624 6.09 -17.75 -40.81
CA GLY A 624 7.28 -17.10 -40.25
C GLY A 624 8.54 -17.97 -40.38
N MET A 625 8.42 -19.30 -40.35
CA MET A 625 9.51 -20.25 -40.58
C MET A 625 9.82 -20.48 -42.08
N GLY A 626 9.00 -19.95 -42.99
CA GLY A 626 9.12 -20.22 -44.44
C GLY A 626 8.51 -21.54 -44.92
N HIS A 627 7.78 -22.25 -44.06
CA HIS A 627 7.10 -23.52 -44.40
C HIS A 627 5.75 -23.27 -45.07
N LYS A 628 5.81 -22.63 -46.26
CA LYS A 628 4.63 -22.14 -47.00
C LYS A 628 3.55 -23.20 -47.26
N ASN A 629 3.93 -24.40 -47.65
CA ASN A 629 2.95 -25.45 -47.96
C ASN A 629 2.09 -25.86 -46.76
N GLN A 630 2.72 -26.02 -45.59
CA GLN A 630 2.03 -26.36 -44.37
C GLN A 630 1.10 -25.24 -43.90
N ALA A 631 1.58 -23.97 -44.01
CA ALA A 631 0.77 -22.81 -43.69
C ALA A 631 -0.46 -22.66 -44.58
N GLU A 632 -0.30 -22.85 -45.93
CA GLU A 632 -1.40 -22.76 -46.92
C GLU A 632 -2.43 -23.86 -46.72
N GLU A 633 -2.03 -25.09 -46.32
CA GLU A 633 -2.96 -26.18 -45.97
C GLU A 633 -3.85 -25.77 -44.82
N ILE A 634 -3.28 -25.23 -43.72
CA ILE A 634 -4.02 -24.74 -42.55
C ILE A 634 -4.93 -23.56 -42.93
N VAL A 635 -4.42 -22.57 -43.68
CA VAL A 635 -5.24 -21.44 -44.14
C VAL A 635 -6.41 -21.91 -44.99
N THR A 636 -6.21 -22.91 -45.85
CA THR A 636 -7.29 -23.47 -46.65
C THR A 636 -8.39 -24.12 -45.78
N LYS A 637 -8.01 -24.79 -44.68
CA LYS A 637 -8.93 -25.31 -43.68
C LYS A 637 -9.72 -24.19 -43.01
N LEU A 638 -9.02 -23.09 -42.59
CA LEU A 638 -9.63 -21.92 -41.95
C LEU A 638 -10.64 -21.21 -42.87
N ILE A 639 -10.30 -21.06 -44.17
CA ILE A 639 -11.23 -20.51 -45.16
C ILE A 639 -12.48 -21.35 -45.33
N LYS A 640 -12.34 -22.68 -45.39
CA LYS A 640 -13.50 -23.62 -45.48
C LYS A 640 -14.40 -23.53 -44.24
N LYS A 641 -13.82 -23.31 -43.07
CA LYS A 641 -14.55 -23.07 -41.81
C LYS A 641 -15.19 -21.67 -41.74
N ASN A 642 -14.96 -20.80 -42.71
CA ASN A 642 -15.43 -19.42 -42.78
C ASN A 642 -15.11 -18.59 -41.52
N ILE A 643 -13.86 -18.70 -41.01
CA ILE A 643 -13.39 -17.88 -39.91
C ILE A 643 -13.25 -16.41 -40.33
N SER A 644 -13.06 -15.52 -39.34
CA SER A 644 -12.85 -14.10 -39.60
C SER A 644 -11.73 -13.83 -40.61
N SER A 645 -12.04 -13.03 -41.62
CA SER A 645 -11.10 -12.62 -42.66
C SER A 645 -9.86 -11.89 -42.12
N TYR A 646 -10.03 -11.19 -40.98
CA TYR A 646 -8.92 -10.56 -40.25
C TYR A 646 -7.86 -11.56 -39.83
N TRP A 647 -8.23 -12.70 -39.28
CA TRP A 647 -7.27 -13.71 -38.83
C TRP A 647 -6.55 -14.42 -39.98
N ILE A 648 -7.20 -14.51 -41.13
CA ILE A 648 -6.53 -15.02 -42.34
C ILE A 648 -5.50 -14.00 -42.83
N ALA A 649 -5.84 -12.70 -42.84
CA ALA A 649 -4.90 -11.64 -43.15
C ALA A 649 -3.71 -11.64 -42.15
N PHE A 650 -4.00 -11.86 -40.86
CA PHE A 650 -2.98 -11.95 -39.82
C PHE A 650 -1.97 -13.08 -40.08
N ALA A 651 -2.43 -14.27 -40.43
CA ALA A 651 -1.53 -15.37 -40.77
C ALA A 651 -0.65 -15.04 -41.98
N TYR A 652 -1.21 -14.50 -43.08
CA TYR A 652 -0.47 -14.09 -44.27
C TYR A 652 0.54 -12.95 -43.98
N ALA A 653 0.31 -12.12 -42.96
CA ALA A 653 1.23 -11.08 -42.60
C ALA A 653 2.62 -11.63 -42.20
N TYR A 654 2.67 -12.77 -41.51
CA TYR A 654 3.92 -13.46 -41.19
C TYR A 654 4.55 -14.17 -42.42
N GLY A 655 3.73 -14.49 -43.44
CA GLY A 655 4.20 -15.04 -44.71
C GLY A 655 4.80 -14.02 -45.65
N ASN A 656 4.85 -12.75 -45.27
CA ASN A 656 5.32 -11.64 -46.11
C ASN A 656 4.62 -11.58 -47.47
N ASN A 657 3.29 -11.76 -47.49
CA ASN A 657 2.45 -11.77 -48.68
C ASN A 657 1.51 -10.54 -48.72
N PRO A 658 1.97 -9.37 -49.25
CA PRO A 658 1.19 -8.14 -49.25
C PRO A 658 -0.12 -8.24 -50.04
N GLU A 659 -0.17 -9.02 -51.11
CA GLU A 659 -1.36 -9.18 -51.96
C GLU A 659 -2.48 -9.89 -51.14
N LYS A 660 -2.14 -10.98 -50.48
CA LYS A 660 -3.09 -11.71 -49.65
C LYS A 660 -3.52 -10.93 -48.38
N VAL A 661 -2.60 -10.20 -47.76
CA VAL A 661 -2.93 -9.30 -46.64
C VAL A 661 -3.94 -8.26 -47.10
N ASN A 662 -3.70 -7.59 -48.27
CA ASN A 662 -4.63 -6.58 -48.80
C ASN A 662 -6.00 -7.20 -49.08
N GLU A 663 -6.05 -8.33 -49.79
CA GLU A 663 -7.27 -9.05 -50.17
C GLU A 663 -8.14 -9.36 -48.92
N TRP A 664 -7.53 -9.96 -47.91
CA TRP A 664 -8.27 -10.43 -46.73
C TRP A 664 -8.66 -9.31 -45.77
N LEU A 665 -7.87 -8.21 -45.69
CA LEU A 665 -8.27 -7.02 -44.94
C LEU A 665 -9.43 -6.28 -45.59
N GLU A 666 -9.49 -6.19 -46.92
CA GLU A 666 -10.67 -5.64 -47.61
C GLU A 666 -11.90 -6.45 -47.35
N LYS A 667 -11.84 -7.78 -47.45
CA LYS A 667 -12.95 -8.69 -47.08
C LYS A 667 -13.40 -8.51 -45.65
N SER A 668 -12.46 -8.35 -44.70
CA SER A 668 -12.73 -8.13 -43.29
C SER A 668 -13.47 -6.80 -43.04
N PHE A 669 -13.03 -5.75 -43.73
CA PHE A 669 -13.64 -4.43 -43.65
C PHE A 669 -15.06 -4.41 -44.22
N ASP A 670 -15.26 -5.01 -45.40
CA ASP A 670 -16.57 -5.09 -46.05
C ASP A 670 -17.58 -5.87 -45.20
N LYS A 671 -17.13 -6.89 -44.46
CA LYS A 671 -17.91 -7.63 -43.48
C LYS A 671 -18.09 -6.89 -42.14
N ARG A 672 -17.46 -5.74 -41.95
CA ARG A 672 -17.41 -4.97 -40.69
C ARG A 672 -16.98 -5.84 -39.47
N GLU A 673 -15.97 -6.68 -39.67
CA GLU A 673 -15.45 -7.49 -38.58
C GLU A 673 -14.84 -6.61 -37.49
N LYS A 674 -15.20 -6.86 -36.22
CA LYS A 674 -14.77 -6.04 -35.06
C LYS A 674 -13.28 -5.89 -34.95
N GLN A 675 -12.53 -6.96 -35.23
CA GLN A 675 -11.07 -6.98 -35.09
C GLN A 675 -10.36 -5.97 -36.01
N VAL A 676 -10.79 -5.86 -37.29
CA VAL A 676 -10.19 -4.93 -38.24
C VAL A 676 -10.47 -3.48 -37.85
N LEU A 677 -11.64 -3.21 -37.31
CA LEU A 677 -12.04 -1.87 -36.88
C LEU A 677 -11.38 -1.42 -35.58
N THR A 678 -11.00 -2.38 -34.73
CA THR A 678 -10.45 -2.09 -33.40
C THR A 678 -8.92 -2.15 -33.37
N TYR A 679 -8.30 -3.14 -33.99
CA TYR A 679 -6.88 -3.46 -33.77
C TYR A 679 -5.96 -3.20 -34.97
N LEU A 680 -6.50 -2.98 -36.18
CA LEU A 680 -5.65 -2.78 -37.36
C LEU A 680 -4.61 -1.65 -37.17
N ALA A 681 -5.00 -0.60 -36.45
CA ALA A 681 -4.15 0.53 -36.18
C ALA A 681 -2.93 0.21 -35.30
N VAL A 682 -3.03 -0.77 -34.42
CA VAL A 682 -2.01 -1.09 -33.40
C VAL A 682 -1.31 -2.42 -33.62
N GLU A 683 -1.90 -3.36 -34.37
CA GLU A 683 -1.40 -4.72 -34.56
C GLU A 683 0.00 -4.75 -35.22
N PRO A 684 1.04 -5.25 -34.53
CA PRO A 684 2.41 -5.28 -35.06
C PRO A 684 2.54 -6.05 -36.37
N ALA A 685 1.79 -7.14 -36.53
CA ALA A 685 1.79 -7.95 -37.75
C ALA A 685 1.52 -7.14 -39.03
N PHE A 686 0.71 -6.07 -38.89
CA PHE A 686 0.37 -5.21 -40.04
C PHE A 686 1.22 -3.95 -40.13
N LYS A 687 2.18 -3.72 -39.24
CA LYS A 687 3.01 -2.50 -39.20
C LYS A 687 3.72 -2.23 -40.53
N LYS A 688 4.27 -3.26 -41.18
CA LYS A 688 4.95 -3.15 -42.49
C LYS A 688 4.00 -3.02 -43.67
N TYR A 689 2.70 -3.15 -43.45
CA TYR A 689 1.66 -3.10 -44.48
C TYR A 689 0.83 -1.81 -44.46
N ARG A 690 1.26 -0.80 -43.74
CA ARG A 690 0.52 0.48 -43.58
C ARG A 690 0.25 1.20 -44.90
N ASP A 691 1.09 0.98 -45.91
CA ASP A 691 0.96 1.61 -47.22
C ASP A 691 0.03 0.89 -48.19
N LEU A 692 -0.47 -0.29 -47.83
CA LEU A 692 -1.44 -1.01 -48.64
C LEU A 692 -2.76 -0.24 -48.80
N PRO A 693 -3.39 -0.28 -50.00
CA PRO A 693 -4.65 0.44 -50.25
C PRO A 693 -5.76 0.11 -49.29
N ALA A 694 -5.95 -1.18 -48.93
CA ALA A 694 -6.94 -1.60 -47.97
C ALA A 694 -6.69 -0.98 -46.60
N VAL A 695 -5.44 -1.00 -46.09
CA VAL A 695 -5.08 -0.46 -44.79
C VAL A 695 -5.35 1.05 -44.72
N LYS A 696 -4.93 1.80 -45.75
CA LYS A 696 -5.20 3.24 -45.82
C LYS A 696 -6.68 3.55 -45.86
N LYS A 697 -7.46 2.85 -46.69
CA LYS A 697 -8.91 2.99 -46.77
C LYS A 697 -9.61 2.74 -45.43
N ILE A 698 -9.20 1.68 -44.74
CA ILE A 698 -9.81 1.29 -43.45
C ILE A 698 -9.47 2.34 -42.42
N LEU A 699 -8.21 2.74 -42.25
CA LEU A 699 -7.79 3.72 -41.26
C LEU A 699 -8.42 5.11 -41.48
N GLN A 700 -8.65 5.50 -42.73
CA GLN A 700 -9.38 6.73 -43.07
C GLN A 700 -10.88 6.64 -42.76
N GLY A 701 -11.48 5.44 -42.83
CA GLY A 701 -12.89 5.20 -42.54
C GLY A 701 -13.23 5.14 -41.06
N ILE A 702 -12.22 5.06 -40.18
CA ILE A 702 -12.38 5.01 -38.72
C ILE A 702 -12.14 6.43 -38.17
N LYS A 703 -13.08 6.92 -37.34
CA LYS A 703 -12.96 8.25 -36.71
C LYS A 703 -11.97 8.19 -35.53
N TYR A 704 -10.68 8.11 -35.84
CA TYR A 704 -9.65 8.32 -34.83
C TYR A 704 -9.50 9.82 -34.50
N PRO A 705 -9.20 10.17 -33.21
CA PRO A 705 -8.99 11.56 -32.81
C PRO A 705 -7.70 12.16 -33.41
#